data_cb8b0bba3a32d05d9ffd52952a7ec4e3
#
_entry.id   cb8b0bba3a32d05d9ffd52952a7ec4e3
#
_cell.length_a   1.000
_cell.length_b   1.000
_cell.length_c   1.000
_cell.angle_alpha   90.00
_cell.angle_beta   90.00
_cell.angle_gamma   90.00
#
_symmetry.space_group_name_H-M   'P 1'
#
loop_
_entity.id
_entity.type
_entity.pdbx_description
1 polymer ?
#
loop_
_entity_poly.entity_id
_entity_poly.type
_entity_poly.pdbx_seq_one_letter_code
_entity_poly.pdbx_strand_id
1 'polypeptide(L)'
;MKPFLYQVASLFYSEYGAEVSRLAFVFPNRRTGLFFQKYLSEVSEKPLFSPTILTINDLFVQLSGKQAADRISMLFKLYDIYLRHSGSSETFDEFLYWGEMLLNDFDDIDKYMADARMLFTNVTDLREIENDFSFLSPEQIAAIRTFWSSFYPKGDTPNQEQFLAVWQILYALYTDLREALATEGKGYEGMIFREVVEQMEKDECCDLPYTKVVFVGLNALSVAEERFLSGLQKRGIADFYWDYASPKVTDPDNKASYFVERNLRQFPSQLIENGQLTIDNEDDDKKKIEVIGIPSGIGQAKQVCSILNELCKEDEMSAEEALRTAVILPDEHLLIPVLNAIPEQIKRINVTMGYPLAGTPVASLMEYILALQKNIRYVDRRPVFYFRDVLPILNHRYISTTSPEVVSNLVKDISENNKIYISYDDLNKTPLLSILFTPVTAVETFSDYLINVLQELNKAVEGGKLKVESVNSDTEPLSTFNSQLSTINDIEQEFIFHYFATVNRMKEVMREANVEMKIDTYFRLLKRVTDTITIPFHGEPLSGLQIMGVLETRALDFDRLIILSMNEGIFPLRKAANSFIPYNLRRGFGLPTYEHQDSVWAYHFYRLIYRASHVSLLYDTRSNGLQTGEVSRFVYQLHYHYDEPIQNKLVVYNVSSSKTPALQVAKTEEVMNRLADFRSGGTRAISASAVNTYLDCPLKFYFSVVEGIREEEEVSETIESNVFGSILHKVMEELYQPFCGKMVTADLLKAIRKDTPMLTGAVARAFAEIFFKTDIVRPLTGQNFLIGEMIRKYVEKVLERDAKQTPFRYIESEKKIKCLFPLTDKSNIQLKGFIDRIDEVRDVVRIIDYKSGSGTTQFTSVEALFDKADTDRSKAVMQVFMYAWMYNRSVQLSTAIQPGIYYMRTLFSSSFDPGIYHRTDRFKTEQVLDFANYRT
;
A
#
# COMPACT_ATOMS: atom_id res chain seq x y z
N MET A 1 30.88 30.08 -3.63
CA MET A 1 30.10 31.14 -4.37
C MET A 1 29.05 31.76 -3.44
N LYS A 2 28.78 33.06 -3.58
CA LYS A 2 27.68 33.71 -2.83
C LYS A 2 26.34 33.27 -3.38
N PRO A 3 25.33 32.93 -2.52
CA PRO A 3 23.99 32.56 -2.95
C PRO A 3 23.32 33.64 -3.81
N PHE A 4 22.49 33.22 -4.78
CA PHE A 4 21.77 34.12 -5.64
C PHE A 4 20.96 35.18 -4.87
N LEU A 5 20.19 34.73 -3.87
CA LEU A 5 19.38 35.66 -3.07
C LEU A 5 20.21 36.63 -2.23
N TYR A 6 21.42 36.23 -1.78
CA TYR A 6 22.33 37.10 -1.10
C TYR A 6 22.82 38.22 -2.05
N GLN A 7 23.13 37.87 -3.29
CA GLN A 7 23.57 38.86 -4.29
C GLN A 7 22.46 39.86 -4.59
N VAL A 8 21.19 39.39 -4.77
CA VAL A 8 20.04 40.29 -4.96
C VAL A 8 19.81 41.16 -3.72
N ALA A 9 19.89 40.63 -2.52
CA ALA A 9 19.73 41.39 -1.27
C ALA A 9 20.82 42.47 -1.13
N SER A 10 22.08 42.12 -1.43
CA SER A 10 23.21 43.07 -1.43
C SER A 10 23.03 44.19 -2.44
N LEU A 11 22.58 43.86 -3.67
CA LEU A 11 22.33 44.84 -4.73
C LEU A 11 21.25 45.83 -4.30
N PHE A 12 20.11 45.37 -3.82
CA PHE A 12 19.00 46.23 -3.42
C PHE A 12 19.30 47.04 -2.15
N TYR A 13 20.04 46.47 -1.20
CA TYR A 13 20.46 47.24 -0.03
C TYR A 13 21.47 48.33 -0.38
N SER A 14 22.39 48.08 -1.29
CA SER A 14 23.35 49.11 -1.75
C SER A 14 22.69 50.26 -2.50
N GLU A 15 21.62 49.98 -3.28
CA GLU A 15 20.93 51.00 -4.07
C GLU A 15 19.87 51.76 -3.25
N TYR A 16 19.08 51.07 -2.45
CA TYR A 16 17.93 51.67 -1.76
C TYR A 16 18.14 51.88 -0.26
N GLY A 17 19.11 51.23 0.37
CA GLY A 17 19.32 51.28 1.81
C GLY A 17 18.05 51.00 2.60
N ALA A 18 17.65 51.92 3.49
CA ALA A 18 16.43 51.78 4.30
C ALA A 18 15.13 51.86 3.48
N GLU A 19 15.14 52.45 2.30
CA GLU A 19 13.97 52.57 1.41
C GLU A 19 13.55 51.25 0.79
N VAL A 20 14.34 50.15 0.93
CA VAL A 20 13.96 48.80 0.55
C VAL A 20 12.60 48.40 1.14
N SER A 21 12.24 48.91 2.32
CA SER A 21 10.94 48.68 2.97
C SER A 21 9.72 49.12 2.15
N ARG A 22 9.88 50.00 1.17
CA ARG A 22 8.81 50.48 0.27
C ARG A 22 8.64 49.61 -0.99
N LEU A 23 9.51 48.63 -1.18
CA LEU A 23 9.47 47.71 -2.31
C LEU A 23 8.65 46.45 -1.94
N ALA A 24 8.08 45.83 -2.98
CA ALA A 24 7.56 44.46 -2.85
C ALA A 24 8.45 43.49 -3.63
N PHE A 25 8.81 42.39 -3.01
CA PHE A 25 9.56 41.32 -3.65
C PHE A 25 8.64 40.12 -3.86
N VAL A 26 8.61 39.61 -5.09
CA VAL A 26 7.78 38.51 -5.52
C VAL A 26 8.67 37.29 -5.82
N PHE A 27 8.44 36.20 -5.13
CA PHE A 27 9.22 34.98 -5.20
C PHE A 27 8.39 33.78 -5.72
N PRO A 28 9.04 32.70 -6.20
CA PRO A 28 8.34 31.49 -6.64
C PRO A 28 7.67 30.71 -5.50
N ASN A 29 8.14 30.88 -4.27
CA ASN A 29 7.54 30.30 -3.06
C ASN A 29 7.88 31.15 -1.81
N ARG A 30 7.13 30.93 -0.71
CA ARG A 30 7.30 31.70 0.54
C ARG A 30 8.67 31.49 1.20
N ARG A 31 9.26 30.28 1.05
CA ARG A 31 10.56 29.95 1.64
C ARG A 31 11.68 30.81 1.03
N THR A 32 11.69 30.94 -0.28
CA THR A 32 12.64 31.81 -0.96
C THR A 32 12.61 33.23 -0.36
N GLY A 33 11.41 33.73 -0.06
CA GLY A 33 11.25 35.03 0.62
C GLY A 33 11.88 35.06 2.03
N LEU A 34 11.75 33.98 2.81
CA LEU A 34 12.38 33.90 4.14
C LEU A 34 13.92 33.92 4.05
N PHE A 35 14.49 33.15 3.11
CA PHE A 35 15.94 33.18 2.89
C PHE A 35 16.41 34.55 2.39
N PHE A 36 15.64 35.21 1.54
CA PHE A 36 15.94 36.56 1.13
C PHE A 36 15.94 37.56 2.30
N GLN A 37 14.94 37.47 3.22
CA GLN A 37 14.91 38.31 4.42
C GLN A 37 16.12 38.05 5.32
N LYS A 38 16.54 36.79 5.49
CA LYS A 38 17.76 36.44 6.21
C LYS A 38 18.97 37.10 5.60
N TYR A 39 19.17 36.95 4.28
CA TYR A 39 20.31 37.59 3.59
C TYR A 39 20.26 39.11 3.63
N LEU A 40 19.07 39.68 3.52
CA LEU A 40 18.89 41.14 3.65
C LEU A 40 19.29 41.62 5.06
N SER A 41 18.98 40.84 6.11
CA SER A 41 19.40 41.15 7.47
C SER A 41 20.91 40.98 7.69
N GLU A 42 21.56 40.08 6.98
CA GLU A 42 23.01 39.88 7.04
C GLU A 42 23.78 40.99 6.35
N VAL A 43 23.22 41.53 5.26
CA VAL A 43 23.83 42.61 4.47
C VAL A 43 23.57 43.98 5.11
N SER A 44 22.47 44.12 5.87
CA SER A 44 22.09 45.41 6.44
C SER A 44 22.99 45.78 7.62
N GLU A 45 23.58 46.96 7.57
CA GLU A 45 24.40 47.51 8.65
C GLU A 45 23.55 48.08 9.81
N LYS A 46 22.29 48.36 9.57
CA LYS A 46 21.34 48.96 10.53
C LYS A 46 20.00 48.25 10.50
N PRO A 47 19.26 48.24 11.63
CA PRO A 47 17.89 47.72 11.62
C PRO A 47 17.04 48.41 10.59
N LEU A 48 16.34 47.64 9.77
CA LEU A 48 15.43 48.13 8.76
C LEU A 48 14.08 47.41 8.82
N PHE A 49 13.06 48.11 8.35
CA PHE A 49 11.76 47.45 8.17
C PHE A 49 11.82 46.52 6.95
N SER A 50 11.26 45.32 7.12
CA SER A 50 11.19 44.33 6.04
C SER A 50 10.39 44.87 4.86
N PRO A 51 10.86 44.65 3.63
CA PRO A 51 10.00 44.86 2.46
C PRO A 51 8.83 43.89 2.47
N THR A 52 7.83 44.18 1.64
CA THR A 52 6.72 43.23 1.45
C THR A 52 7.19 42.00 0.68
N ILE A 53 6.96 40.82 1.21
CA ILE A 53 7.30 39.55 0.58
C ILE A 53 6.02 38.82 0.13
N LEU A 54 5.95 38.53 -1.16
CA LEU A 54 4.79 37.88 -1.78
C LEU A 54 5.24 36.71 -2.66
N THR A 55 4.35 35.78 -2.87
CA THR A 55 4.43 34.87 -4.01
C THR A 55 3.65 35.49 -5.20
N ILE A 56 3.91 34.98 -6.40
CA ILE A 56 3.18 35.46 -7.58
C ILE A 56 1.69 35.20 -7.44
N ASN A 57 1.30 34.06 -6.86
CA ASN A 57 -0.09 33.71 -6.60
C ASN A 57 -0.73 34.65 -5.54
N ASP A 58 -0.02 34.96 -4.44
CA ASP A 58 -0.49 35.92 -3.43
C ASP A 58 -0.79 37.29 -4.08
N LEU A 59 0.07 37.72 -5.02
CA LEU A 59 -0.11 38.97 -5.72
C LEU A 59 -1.35 39.02 -6.62
N PHE A 60 -1.58 37.94 -7.40
CA PHE A 60 -2.81 37.82 -8.21
C PHE A 60 -4.09 37.77 -7.39
N VAL A 61 -4.09 36.97 -6.30
CA VAL A 61 -5.23 36.86 -5.38
C VAL A 61 -5.52 38.22 -4.73
N GLN A 62 -4.48 38.94 -4.29
CA GLN A 62 -4.63 40.26 -3.68
C GLN A 62 -5.27 41.27 -4.68
N LEU A 63 -4.86 41.24 -5.94
CA LEU A 63 -5.36 42.13 -6.97
C LEU A 63 -6.79 41.80 -7.42
N SER A 64 -7.13 40.50 -7.48
CA SER A 64 -8.46 40.07 -7.90
C SER A 64 -9.53 40.32 -6.83
N GLY A 65 -9.15 40.33 -5.54
CA GLY A 65 -10.07 40.36 -4.41
C GLY A 65 -10.94 39.10 -4.27
N LYS A 66 -10.69 38.06 -5.06
CA LYS A 66 -11.44 36.80 -5.06
C LYS A 66 -10.79 35.75 -4.16
N GLN A 67 -11.59 34.81 -3.71
CA GLN A 67 -11.11 33.62 -2.99
C GLN A 67 -10.91 32.45 -3.95
N ALA A 68 -9.91 31.59 -3.62
CA ALA A 68 -9.71 30.35 -4.36
C ALA A 68 -10.91 29.41 -4.18
N ALA A 69 -11.43 28.88 -5.28
CA ALA A 69 -12.52 27.92 -5.26
C ALA A 69 -12.04 26.53 -4.84
N ASP A 70 -12.83 25.84 -4.01
CA ASP A 70 -12.59 24.47 -3.62
C ASP A 70 -12.82 23.50 -4.79
N ARG A 71 -11.85 22.59 -5.02
CA ARG A 71 -11.87 21.69 -6.17
C ARG A 71 -13.06 20.76 -6.20
N ILE A 72 -13.50 20.25 -5.05
CA ILE A 72 -14.66 19.34 -4.96
C ILE A 72 -15.93 20.10 -5.28
N SER A 73 -16.08 21.30 -4.71
CA SER A 73 -17.21 22.18 -4.99
C SER A 73 -17.30 22.52 -6.49
N MET A 74 -16.15 22.76 -7.13
CA MET A 74 -16.09 23.01 -8.58
C MET A 74 -16.54 21.79 -9.39
N LEU A 75 -16.16 20.57 -8.99
CA LEU A 75 -16.57 19.33 -9.66
C LEU A 75 -18.10 19.14 -9.63
N PHE A 76 -18.73 19.38 -8.49
CA PHE A 76 -20.19 19.27 -8.37
C PHE A 76 -20.90 20.36 -9.19
N LYS A 77 -20.40 21.58 -9.15
CA LYS A 77 -20.94 22.67 -9.99
C LYS A 77 -20.83 22.35 -11.47
N LEU A 78 -19.66 21.84 -11.89
CA LEU A 78 -19.42 21.46 -13.27
C LEU A 78 -20.36 20.30 -13.69
N TYR A 79 -20.60 19.34 -12.80
CA TYR A 79 -21.56 18.25 -13.06
C TYR A 79 -22.98 18.75 -13.24
N ASP A 80 -23.44 19.64 -12.37
CA ASP A 80 -24.77 20.26 -12.48
C ASP A 80 -24.95 21.06 -13.79
N ILE A 81 -23.91 21.80 -14.17
CA ILE A 81 -23.86 22.52 -15.46
C ILE A 81 -23.86 21.51 -16.62
N TYR A 82 -23.09 20.41 -16.51
CA TYR A 82 -23.06 19.37 -17.53
C TYR A 82 -24.43 18.72 -17.75
N LEU A 83 -25.15 18.36 -16.71
CA LEU A 83 -26.49 17.78 -16.81
C LEU A 83 -27.46 18.72 -17.53
N ARG A 84 -27.37 20.04 -17.25
CA ARG A 84 -28.23 21.05 -17.90
C ARG A 84 -27.96 21.15 -19.40
N HIS A 85 -26.71 21.07 -19.85
CA HIS A 85 -26.35 21.22 -21.26
C HIS A 85 -26.43 19.94 -22.07
N SER A 86 -26.06 18.81 -21.46
CA SER A 86 -26.05 17.52 -22.14
C SER A 86 -27.42 16.84 -22.23
N GLY A 87 -28.34 17.17 -21.30
CA GLY A 87 -29.57 16.41 -21.12
C GLY A 87 -29.35 14.93 -20.80
N SER A 88 -28.12 14.55 -20.42
CA SER A 88 -27.74 13.19 -20.11
C SER A 88 -28.29 12.70 -18.78
N SER A 89 -28.53 11.41 -18.66
CA SER A 89 -28.83 10.73 -17.40
C SER A 89 -27.58 10.11 -16.77
N GLU A 90 -26.40 10.54 -17.20
CA GLU A 90 -25.11 10.08 -16.69
C GLU A 90 -24.97 10.40 -15.21
N THR A 91 -24.54 9.40 -14.44
CA THR A 91 -24.37 9.56 -13.00
C THR A 91 -23.10 10.33 -12.67
N PHE A 92 -23.06 10.95 -11.47
CA PHE A 92 -21.84 11.60 -11.01
C PHE A 92 -20.63 10.64 -10.97
N ASP A 93 -20.88 9.33 -10.74
CA ASP A 93 -19.86 8.29 -10.73
C ASP A 93 -19.12 8.18 -12.08
N GLU A 94 -19.84 8.33 -13.17
CA GLU A 94 -19.32 8.25 -14.54
C GLU A 94 -18.63 9.58 -14.93
N PHE A 95 -19.24 10.70 -14.56
CA PHE A 95 -18.74 12.04 -14.81
C PHE A 95 -17.41 12.35 -14.13
N LEU A 96 -17.19 11.86 -12.91
CA LEU A 96 -16.05 12.22 -12.06
C LEU A 96 -14.69 12.13 -12.77
N TYR A 97 -14.50 11.06 -13.56
CA TYR A 97 -13.22 10.81 -14.22
C TYR A 97 -12.84 11.90 -15.23
N TRP A 98 -13.76 12.26 -16.08
CA TRP A 98 -13.49 13.25 -17.13
C TRP A 98 -13.78 14.69 -16.68
N GLY A 99 -14.66 14.90 -15.69
CA GLY A 99 -14.90 16.19 -15.08
C GLY A 99 -13.65 16.80 -14.45
N GLU A 100 -12.81 15.98 -13.82
CA GLU A 100 -11.52 16.44 -13.29
C GLU A 100 -10.52 16.82 -14.38
N MET A 101 -10.51 16.11 -15.51
CA MET A 101 -9.68 16.49 -16.65
C MET A 101 -10.08 17.86 -17.19
N LEU A 102 -11.41 18.10 -17.29
CA LEU A 102 -11.90 19.40 -17.75
C LEU A 102 -11.52 20.56 -16.84
N LEU A 103 -11.57 20.38 -15.52
CA LEU A 103 -11.15 21.44 -14.59
C LEU A 103 -9.66 21.81 -14.79
N ASN A 104 -8.81 20.83 -15.05
CA ASN A 104 -7.39 21.09 -15.36
C ASN A 104 -7.24 21.79 -16.72
N ASP A 105 -7.99 21.36 -17.72
CA ASP A 105 -7.94 21.96 -19.05
C ASP A 105 -8.47 23.41 -19.04
N PHE A 106 -9.51 23.70 -18.26
CA PHE A 106 -10.03 25.06 -18.10
C PHE A 106 -9.02 25.98 -17.39
N ASP A 107 -8.33 25.46 -16.38
CA ASP A 107 -7.26 26.18 -15.69
C ASP A 107 -6.10 26.51 -16.64
N ASP A 108 -5.69 25.52 -17.46
CA ASP A 108 -4.66 25.72 -18.48
C ASP A 108 -5.10 26.74 -19.55
N ILE A 109 -6.35 26.67 -20.04
CA ILE A 109 -6.88 27.63 -21.03
C ILE A 109 -6.76 29.05 -20.51
N ASP A 110 -7.09 29.29 -19.25
CA ASP A 110 -7.06 30.59 -18.62
C ASP A 110 -5.63 31.05 -18.33
N LYS A 111 -4.78 30.20 -17.77
CA LYS A 111 -3.35 30.51 -17.52
C LYS A 111 -2.60 30.85 -18.79
N TYR A 112 -2.93 30.17 -19.88
CA TYR A 112 -2.28 30.42 -21.18
C TYR A 112 -3.06 31.39 -22.06
N MET A 113 -4.09 32.07 -21.53
CA MET A 113 -4.88 33.09 -22.25
C MET A 113 -5.40 32.60 -23.60
N ALA A 114 -5.60 31.28 -23.76
CA ALA A 114 -6.12 30.71 -24.99
C ALA A 114 -7.59 31.11 -25.22
N ASP A 115 -7.95 31.31 -26.51
CA ASP A 115 -9.34 31.58 -26.86
C ASP A 115 -10.17 30.24 -26.77
N ALA A 116 -10.92 30.12 -25.71
CA ALA A 116 -11.72 28.92 -25.46
C ALA A 116 -12.77 28.67 -26.55
N ARG A 117 -13.36 29.73 -27.09
CA ARG A 117 -14.36 29.63 -28.15
C ARG A 117 -13.75 29.02 -29.43
N MET A 118 -12.59 29.52 -29.82
CA MET A 118 -11.89 29.01 -31.00
C MET A 118 -11.34 27.59 -30.79
N LEU A 119 -10.85 27.29 -29.59
CA LEU A 119 -10.33 25.97 -29.24
C LEU A 119 -11.42 24.89 -29.33
N PHE A 120 -12.62 25.20 -28.86
CA PHE A 120 -13.74 24.27 -28.82
C PHE A 120 -14.66 24.32 -30.06
N THR A 121 -14.33 25.11 -31.09
CA THR A 121 -15.09 25.17 -32.34
C THR A 121 -15.10 23.80 -33.01
N ASN A 122 -16.28 23.36 -33.44
CA ASN A 122 -16.50 22.07 -34.09
C ASN A 122 -16.16 22.14 -35.61
N VAL A 123 -15.81 21.00 -36.21
CA VAL A 123 -15.52 20.87 -37.66
C VAL A 123 -16.72 21.24 -38.52
N THR A 124 -17.93 21.03 -38.06
CA THR A 124 -19.13 21.46 -38.77
C THR A 124 -19.17 22.97 -38.91
N ASP A 125 -18.81 23.69 -37.83
CA ASP A 125 -18.73 25.14 -37.83
C ASP A 125 -17.55 25.66 -38.68
N LEU A 126 -16.45 24.86 -38.73
CA LEU A 126 -15.29 25.18 -39.61
C LEU A 126 -15.63 25.10 -41.11
N ARG A 127 -16.56 24.21 -41.53
CA ARG A 127 -17.04 24.18 -42.94
C ARG A 127 -17.88 25.39 -43.27
N GLU A 128 -18.60 25.97 -42.32
CA GLU A 128 -19.34 27.21 -42.50
C GLU A 128 -18.41 28.44 -42.43
N ILE A 129 -17.28 28.37 -41.71
CA ILE A 129 -16.26 29.43 -41.55
C ILE A 129 -15.17 29.34 -42.65
N GLU A 130 -15.22 28.40 -43.58
CA GLU A 130 -14.20 28.21 -44.65
C GLU A 130 -13.82 29.46 -45.47
N ASN A 131 -14.44 30.58 -45.20
CA ASN A 131 -14.17 31.85 -45.87
C ASN A 131 -13.46 32.95 -45.05
N ASP A 132 -13.26 32.77 -43.73
CA ASP A 132 -12.56 33.78 -42.91
C ASP A 132 -11.78 33.22 -41.73
N PHE A 133 -10.63 32.62 -41.99
CA PHE A 133 -9.65 32.19 -40.95
C PHE A 133 -8.63 33.28 -40.60
N SER A 134 -8.91 34.53 -40.94
CA SER A 134 -7.99 35.67 -40.78
C SER A 134 -7.57 35.92 -39.31
N PHE A 135 -8.30 35.36 -38.35
CA PHE A 135 -8.07 35.51 -36.92
C PHE A 135 -7.29 34.37 -36.27
N LEU A 136 -7.06 33.25 -36.97
CA LEU A 136 -6.26 32.11 -36.46
C LEU A 136 -4.84 32.16 -37.04
N SER A 137 -3.86 31.75 -36.21
CA SER A 137 -2.51 31.58 -36.71
C SER A 137 -2.43 30.37 -37.67
N PRO A 138 -1.52 30.34 -38.64
CA PRO A 138 -1.34 29.17 -39.52
C PRO A 138 -1.09 27.88 -38.77
N GLU A 139 -0.45 27.97 -37.59
CA GLU A 139 -0.18 26.80 -36.71
C GLU A 139 -1.44 26.28 -36.04
N GLN A 140 -2.33 27.19 -35.61
CA GLN A 140 -3.64 26.82 -35.03
C GLN A 140 -4.52 26.14 -36.06
N ILE A 141 -4.58 26.68 -37.28
CA ILE A 141 -5.34 26.08 -38.41
C ILE A 141 -4.79 24.68 -38.73
N ALA A 142 -3.46 24.56 -38.79
CA ALA A 142 -2.83 23.28 -39.08
C ALA A 142 -3.11 22.26 -37.97
N ALA A 143 -3.06 22.63 -36.68
CA ALA A 143 -3.35 21.78 -35.55
C ALA A 143 -4.81 21.26 -35.57
N ILE A 144 -5.77 22.16 -35.81
CA ILE A 144 -7.18 21.84 -35.92
C ILE A 144 -7.43 20.88 -37.08
N ARG A 145 -6.88 21.18 -38.26
CA ARG A 145 -7.03 20.31 -39.44
C ARG A 145 -6.40 18.94 -39.23
N THR A 146 -5.23 18.87 -38.63
CA THR A 146 -4.55 17.57 -38.32
C THR A 146 -5.35 16.74 -37.37
N PHE A 147 -5.87 17.32 -36.30
CA PHE A 147 -6.70 16.63 -35.32
C PHE A 147 -7.94 16.02 -35.99
N TRP A 148 -8.72 16.84 -36.68
CA TRP A 148 -9.97 16.40 -37.30
C TRP A 148 -9.77 15.46 -38.48
N SER A 149 -8.72 15.61 -39.26
CA SER A 149 -8.40 14.67 -40.34
C SER A 149 -8.02 13.28 -39.83
N SER A 150 -7.44 13.20 -38.63
CA SER A 150 -7.13 11.91 -37.98
C SER A 150 -8.37 11.25 -37.36
N PHE A 151 -9.40 12.00 -37.04
CA PHE A 151 -10.60 11.55 -36.36
C PHE A 151 -11.69 11.01 -37.33
N TYR A 152 -11.79 11.57 -38.53
CA TYR A 152 -12.90 11.29 -39.50
C TYR A 152 -12.75 10.12 -40.47
N PRO A 153 -11.65 9.37 -40.63
CA PRO A 153 -11.53 8.45 -41.77
C PRO A 153 -12.12 7.06 -41.60
N LYS A 154 -12.64 6.65 -40.44
CA LYS A 154 -12.98 5.23 -40.20
C LYS A 154 -14.26 4.97 -39.40
N GLY A 155 -15.41 5.40 -39.89
CA GLY A 155 -16.70 4.91 -39.41
C GLY A 155 -17.05 5.26 -37.96
N ASP A 156 -18.28 5.65 -37.75
CA ASP A 156 -18.84 6.03 -36.46
C ASP A 156 -18.77 4.89 -35.44
N THR A 157 -17.91 5.02 -34.42
CA THR A 157 -17.96 4.15 -33.25
C THR A 157 -18.73 4.85 -32.14
N PRO A 158 -19.46 4.15 -31.25
CA PRO A 158 -20.22 4.75 -30.14
C PRO A 158 -19.38 5.69 -29.26
N ASN A 159 -18.10 5.39 -29.07
CA ASN A 159 -17.19 6.23 -28.30
C ASN A 159 -16.85 7.57 -28.99
N GLN A 160 -16.85 7.61 -30.33
CA GLN A 160 -16.61 8.83 -31.09
C GLN A 160 -17.83 9.75 -31.04
N GLU A 161 -19.04 9.20 -31.12
CA GLU A 161 -20.27 9.98 -30.97
C GLU A 161 -20.38 10.61 -29.59
N GLN A 162 -20.07 9.87 -28.54
CA GLN A 162 -20.04 10.39 -27.15
C GLN A 162 -19.00 11.51 -26.98
N PHE A 163 -17.79 11.31 -27.51
CA PHE A 163 -16.73 12.33 -27.45
C PHE A 163 -17.16 13.62 -28.15
N LEU A 164 -17.75 13.50 -29.35
CA LEU A 164 -18.24 14.68 -30.09
C LEU A 164 -19.39 15.39 -29.38
N ALA A 165 -20.30 14.64 -28.77
CA ALA A 165 -21.42 15.23 -28.01
C ALA A 165 -20.90 16.06 -26.82
N VAL A 166 -19.90 15.54 -26.08
CA VAL A 166 -19.28 16.29 -24.99
C VAL A 166 -18.50 17.50 -25.53
N TRP A 167 -17.76 17.32 -26.63
CA TRP A 167 -16.96 18.40 -27.24
C TRP A 167 -17.81 19.62 -27.62
N GLN A 168 -19.00 19.41 -28.14
CA GLN A 168 -19.94 20.48 -28.56
C GLN A 168 -20.39 21.38 -27.41
N ILE A 169 -20.44 20.85 -26.19
CA ILE A 169 -20.90 21.61 -25.02
C ILE A 169 -19.76 22.19 -24.18
N LEU A 170 -18.48 21.87 -24.50
CA LEU A 170 -17.34 22.27 -23.66
C LEU A 170 -17.23 23.79 -23.48
N TYR A 171 -17.49 24.57 -24.50
CA TYR A 171 -17.46 26.03 -24.41
C TYR A 171 -18.54 26.54 -23.45
N ALA A 172 -19.75 25.99 -23.49
CA ALA A 172 -20.81 26.32 -22.58
C ALA A 172 -20.47 25.92 -21.14
N LEU A 173 -19.91 24.73 -20.94
CA LEU A 173 -19.45 24.27 -19.62
C LEU A 173 -18.38 25.21 -19.02
N TYR A 174 -17.43 25.63 -19.84
CA TYR A 174 -16.37 26.56 -19.44
C TYR A 174 -16.94 27.93 -19.04
N THR A 175 -17.83 28.49 -19.85
CA THR A 175 -18.39 29.82 -19.61
C THR A 175 -19.29 29.83 -18.39
N ASP A 176 -20.21 28.87 -18.28
CA ASP A 176 -21.17 28.80 -17.17
C ASP A 176 -20.46 28.52 -15.83
N LEU A 177 -19.39 27.70 -15.81
CA LEU A 177 -18.61 27.46 -14.59
C LEU A 177 -17.92 28.75 -14.11
N ARG A 178 -17.33 29.52 -15.04
CA ARG A 178 -16.70 30.81 -14.71
C ARG A 178 -17.72 31.82 -14.18
N GLU A 179 -18.90 31.90 -14.79
CA GLU A 179 -19.97 32.80 -14.36
C GLU A 179 -20.48 32.40 -12.97
N ALA A 180 -20.72 31.11 -12.73
CA ALA A 180 -21.15 30.60 -11.43
C ALA A 180 -20.13 30.90 -10.32
N LEU A 181 -18.84 30.71 -10.57
CA LEU A 181 -17.79 31.03 -9.61
C LEU A 181 -17.63 32.53 -9.39
N ALA A 182 -17.71 33.32 -10.45
CA ALA A 182 -17.63 34.80 -10.36
C ALA A 182 -18.73 35.38 -9.50
N THR A 183 -19.97 34.85 -9.62
CA THR A 183 -21.11 35.27 -8.82
C THR A 183 -20.90 35.02 -7.32
N GLU A 184 -20.14 34.01 -6.94
CA GLU A 184 -19.79 33.72 -5.55
C GLU A 184 -18.54 34.47 -5.05
N GLY A 185 -17.90 35.28 -5.87
CA GLY A 185 -16.64 35.93 -5.51
C GLY A 185 -15.46 34.96 -5.44
N LYS A 186 -15.55 33.82 -6.13
CA LYS A 186 -14.55 32.76 -6.16
C LYS A 186 -13.99 32.58 -7.57
N GLY A 187 -12.84 31.91 -7.67
CA GLY A 187 -12.24 31.52 -8.95
C GLY A 187 -11.18 30.45 -8.77
N TYR A 188 -10.94 29.62 -9.79
CA TYR A 188 -9.74 28.79 -9.86
C TYR A 188 -8.55 29.64 -10.31
N GLU A 189 -7.35 29.15 -10.14
CA GLU A 189 -6.12 29.92 -10.29
C GLU A 189 -5.99 30.59 -11.65
N GLY A 190 -6.18 29.84 -12.74
CA GLY A 190 -6.14 30.40 -14.10
C GLY A 190 -7.19 31.46 -14.36
N MET A 191 -8.44 31.27 -13.87
CA MET A 191 -9.50 32.25 -13.96
C MET A 191 -9.13 33.56 -13.27
N ILE A 192 -8.56 33.51 -12.07
CA ILE A 192 -8.08 34.67 -11.33
C ILE A 192 -6.98 35.37 -12.11
N PHE A 193 -6.02 34.63 -12.66
CA PHE A 193 -4.92 35.16 -13.42
C PHE A 193 -5.40 35.90 -14.69
N ARG A 194 -6.26 35.24 -15.47
CA ARG A 194 -6.83 35.85 -16.70
C ARG A 194 -7.58 37.14 -16.39
N GLU A 195 -8.40 37.11 -15.34
CA GLU A 195 -9.24 38.26 -14.99
C GLU A 195 -8.38 39.49 -14.59
N VAL A 196 -7.34 39.29 -13.77
CA VAL A 196 -6.42 40.37 -13.38
C VAL A 196 -5.72 40.93 -14.61
N VAL A 197 -5.30 40.09 -15.56
CA VAL A 197 -4.67 40.55 -16.81
C VAL A 197 -5.65 41.34 -17.67
N GLU A 198 -6.87 40.84 -17.85
CA GLU A 198 -7.91 41.53 -18.65
C GLU A 198 -8.31 42.90 -18.04
N GLN A 199 -8.38 42.96 -16.70
CA GLN A 199 -8.63 44.22 -15.98
C GLN A 199 -7.47 45.20 -16.13
N MET A 200 -6.23 44.71 -16.04
CA MET A 200 -5.04 45.54 -16.23
C MET A 200 -4.89 46.09 -17.68
N GLU A 201 -5.25 45.28 -18.67
CA GLU A 201 -5.25 45.71 -20.08
C GLU A 201 -6.33 46.78 -20.36
N LYS A 202 -7.39 46.83 -19.56
CA LYS A 202 -8.45 47.85 -19.61
C LYS A 202 -8.17 49.09 -18.74
N ASP A 203 -7.04 49.13 -18.03
CA ASP A 203 -6.70 50.16 -17.02
C ASP A 203 -7.72 50.25 -15.85
N GLU A 204 -8.45 49.17 -15.58
CA GLU A 204 -9.45 49.08 -14.48
C GLU A 204 -8.86 48.65 -13.16
N CYS A 205 -7.61 48.16 -13.14
CA CYS A 205 -6.95 47.59 -11.98
C CYS A 205 -5.47 47.98 -11.91
N CYS A 206 -4.86 47.82 -10.71
CA CYS A 206 -3.42 47.81 -10.42
C CYS A 206 -2.83 49.09 -9.84
N ASP A 207 -3.54 49.80 -8.96
CA ASP A 207 -2.89 50.70 -8.01
C ASP A 207 -2.23 49.85 -6.90
N LEU A 208 -0.94 49.60 -7.10
CA LEU A 208 -0.15 48.87 -6.10
C LEU A 208 0.44 49.89 -5.11
N PRO A 209 0.40 49.62 -3.80
CA PRO A 209 0.90 50.50 -2.76
C PRO A 209 2.44 50.53 -2.67
N TYR A 210 3.12 50.01 -3.69
CA TYR A 210 4.57 49.80 -3.69
C TYR A 210 5.25 50.73 -4.69
N THR A 211 6.38 51.25 -4.33
CA THR A 211 7.18 52.10 -5.24
C THR A 211 7.69 51.26 -6.41
N LYS A 212 8.04 50.00 -6.17
CA LYS A 212 8.48 49.04 -7.22
C LYS A 212 8.15 47.61 -6.78
N VAL A 213 7.83 46.76 -7.75
CA VAL A 213 7.62 45.32 -7.55
C VAL A 213 8.78 44.59 -8.20
N VAL A 214 9.52 43.81 -7.42
CA VAL A 214 10.72 43.10 -7.84
C VAL A 214 10.45 41.61 -7.94
N PHE A 215 10.55 41.06 -9.13
CA PHE A 215 10.35 39.62 -9.38
C PHE A 215 11.69 38.88 -9.33
N VAL A 216 11.83 37.90 -8.42
CA VAL A 216 13.10 37.25 -8.13
C VAL A 216 13.01 35.75 -8.26
N GLY A 217 13.86 35.15 -9.10
CA GLY A 217 14.06 33.71 -9.22
C GLY A 217 12.88 32.93 -9.81
N LEU A 218 11.98 33.60 -10.54
CA LEU A 218 10.97 32.94 -11.37
C LEU A 218 11.64 32.27 -12.58
N ASN A 219 10.91 31.35 -13.26
CA ASN A 219 11.44 30.71 -14.48
C ASN A 219 10.34 30.48 -15.52
N ALA A 220 9.59 29.40 -15.43
CA ALA A 220 8.51 29.10 -16.37
C ALA A 220 7.31 29.99 -16.06
N LEU A 221 7.04 30.95 -16.91
CA LEU A 221 5.89 31.81 -16.79
C LEU A 221 4.77 31.31 -17.70
N SER A 222 3.53 31.33 -17.21
CA SER A 222 2.35 31.23 -18.05
C SER A 222 2.15 32.48 -18.88
N VAL A 223 1.34 32.43 -19.94
CA VAL A 223 1.05 33.59 -20.78
C VAL A 223 0.36 34.69 -19.99
N ALA A 224 -0.50 34.34 -19.03
CA ALA A 224 -1.13 35.32 -18.13
C ALA A 224 -0.08 36.07 -17.30
N GLU A 225 0.84 35.32 -16.68
CA GLU A 225 1.94 35.93 -15.92
C GLU A 225 2.82 36.82 -16.81
N GLU A 226 3.23 36.35 -18.00
CA GLU A 226 4.02 37.18 -18.95
C GLU A 226 3.32 38.48 -19.32
N ARG A 227 2.00 38.43 -19.61
CA ARG A 227 1.25 39.66 -19.93
C ARG A 227 1.15 40.60 -18.73
N PHE A 228 0.94 40.04 -17.55
CA PHE A 228 0.91 40.78 -16.30
C PHE A 228 2.25 41.48 -16.04
N LEU A 229 3.35 40.75 -16.10
CA LEU A 229 4.70 41.30 -15.93
C LEU A 229 5.00 42.39 -16.98
N SER A 230 4.62 42.18 -18.25
CA SER A 230 4.77 43.16 -19.32
C SER A 230 3.96 44.44 -19.07
N GLY A 231 2.74 44.27 -18.48
CA GLY A 231 1.93 45.44 -18.10
C GLY A 231 2.57 46.27 -16.99
N LEU A 232 3.11 45.65 -15.95
CA LEU A 232 3.82 46.32 -14.86
C LEU A 232 5.13 46.93 -15.34
N GLN A 233 5.85 46.29 -16.28
CA GLN A 233 7.06 46.82 -16.91
C GLN A 233 6.76 48.11 -17.69
N LYS A 234 5.71 48.13 -18.51
CA LYS A 234 5.28 49.32 -19.27
C LYS A 234 4.92 50.51 -18.37
N ARG A 235 4.41 50.24 -17.18
CA ARG A 235 4.12 51.26 -16.15
C ARG A 235 5.38 51.70 -15.38
N GLY A 236 6.53 51.05 -15.59
CA GLY A 236 7.80 51.42 -14.98
C GLY A 236 7.92 50.98 -13.48
N ILE A 237 7.01 50.15 -12.98
CA ILE A 237 6.97 49.73 -11.58
C ILE A 237 7.51 48.34 -11.34
N ALA A 238 7.90 47.59 -12.36
CA ALA A 238 8.46 46.23 -12.23
C ALA A 238 9.96 46.19 -12.51
N ASP A 239 10.66 45.29 -11.83
CA ASP A 239 12.06 44.92 -12.08
C ASP A 239 12.21 43.39 -11.93
N PHE A 240 13.22 42.79 -12.62
CA PHE A 240 13.29 41.33 -12.80
C PHE A 240 14.69 40.79 -12.56
N TYR A 241 14.81 39.74 -11.77
CA TYR A 241 16.08 39.09 -11.42
C TYR A 241 15.96 37.59 -11.60
N TRP A 242 16.61 37.08 -12.64
CA TRP A 242 16.60 35.67 -13.04
C TRP A 242 17.87 34.97 -12.53
N ASP A 243 17.73 33.70 -12.13
CA ASP A 243 18.88 32.89 -11.74
C ASP A 243 19.35 32.03 -12.92
N TYR A 244 20.28 32.59 -13.71
CA TYR A 244 20.86 31.98 -14.92
C TYR A 244 22.39 31.91 -14.90
N ALA A 245 23.01 31.97 -13.74
CA ALA A 245 24.46 31.90 -13.59
C ALA A 245 25.09 30.61 -14.11
N SER A 246 24.36 29.52 -14.10
CA SER A 246 24.82 28.24 -14.64
C SER A 246 24.92 28.31 -16.19
N PRO A 247 26.08 28.04 -16.80
CA PRO A 247 26.18 27.95 -18.26
C PRO A 247 25.28 26.91 -18.88
N LYS A 248 24.92 25.83 -18.09
CA LYS A 248 24.07 24.75 -18.55
C LYS A 248 22.60 25.16 -18.68
N VAL A 249 22.14 26.21 -17.97
CA VAL A 249 20.77 26.72 -18.11
C VAL A 249 20.63 27.78 -19.22
N THR A 250 21.72 28.26 -19.77
CA THR A 250 21.74 29.16 -20.92
C THR A 250 22.21 28.47 -22.21
N ASP A 251 22.57 27.20 -22.14
CA ASP A 251 23.00 26.42 -23.31
C ASP A 251 21.80 26.14 -24.23
N PRO A 252 21.82 26.58 -25.50
CA PRO A 252 20.73 26.37 -26.45
C PRO A 252 20.40 24.90 -26.73
N ASP A 253 21.39 24.01 -26.57
CA ASP A 253 21.20 22.57 -26.77
C ASP A 253 20.56 21.87 -25.54
N ASN A 254 20.46 22.60 -24.42
CA ASN A 254 19.80 22.13 -23.21
C ASN A 254 18.38 22.68 -23.07
N LYS A 255 17.40 21.84 -22.90
CA LYS A 255 16.00 22.25 -22.65
C LYS A 255 15.84 23.24 -21.48
N ALA A 256 16.77 23.29 -20.54
CA ALA A 256 16.77 24.24 -19.44
C ALA A 256 16.79 25.71 -19.91
N SER A 257 17.37 26.00 -21.09
CA SER A 257 17.45 27.35 -21.65
C SER A 257 16.11 27.90 -22.15
N TYR A 258 15.14 27.02 -22.42
CA TYR A 258 13.90 27.38 -23.14
C TYR A 258 13.18 28.60 -22.55
N PHE A 259 12.95 28.63 -21.25
CA PHE A 259 12.31 29.78 -20.59
C PHE A 259 13.31 30.89 -20.27
N VAL A 260 14.53 30.54 -19.93
CA VAL A 260 15.58 31.53 -19.54
C VAL A 260 15.87 32.51 -20.65
N GLU A 261 16.11 32.05 -21.86
CA GLU A 261 16.38 32.93 -23.02
C GLU A 261 15.23 33.91 -23.32
N ARG A 262 14.01 33.39 -23.23
CA ARG A 262 12.80 34.18 -23.45
C ARG A 262 12.65 35.25 -22.38
N ASN A 263 12.81 34.89 -21.11
CA ASN A 263 12.69 35.80 -19.98
C ASN A 263 13.75 36.90 -20.02
N LEU A 264 15.00 36.60 -20.32
CA LEU A 264 16.08 37.56 -20.41
C LEU A 264 15.88 38.60 -21.53
N ARG A 265 15.33 38.15 -22.67
CA ARG A 265 15.00 39.08 -23.77
C ARG A 265 13.81 39.98 -23.43
N GLN A 266 12.78 39.45 -22.81
CA GLN A 266 11.53 40.14 -22.58
C GLN A 266 11.55 41.00 -21.31
N PHE A 267 12.22 40.51 -20.26
CA PHE A 267 12.24 41.12 -18.94
C PHE A 267 13.69 41.33 -18.44
N PRO A 268 14.47 42.25 -19.00
CA PRO A 268 15.82 42.53 -18.53
C PRO A 268 15.82 43.19 -17.14
N SER A 269 16.85 42.91 -16.32
CA SER A 269 17.08 43.57 -15.04
C SER A 269 17.49 45.02 -15.21
N GLN A 270 17.03 45.94 -14.37
CA GLN A 270 17.31 47.37 -14.48
C GLN A 270 18.62 47.79 -13.81
N LEU A 271 19.01 47.19 -12.69
CA LEU A 271 20.18 47.55 -11.90
C LEU A 271 21.48 46.84 -12.36
N ILE A 272 21.44 46.02 -13.40
CA ILE A 272 22.60 45.25 -13.86
C ILE A 272 22.93 45.66 -15.27
N GLU A 273 24.03 46.44 -15.45
CA GLU A 273 24.42 47.02 -16.75
C GLU A 273 24.79 45.96 -17.83
N ASN A 274 25.19 44.76 -17.46
CA ASN A 274 25.56 43.67 -18.39
C ASN A 274 24.77 42.38 -18.21
N GLY A 275 23.64 42.40 -17.54
CA GLY A 275 22.76 41.24 -17.41
C GLY A 275 23.22 40.11 -16.50
N GLN A 276 24.37 40.20 -15.86
CA GLN A 276 24.89 39.16 -14.96
C GLN A 276 25.17 39.72 -13.56
N LEU A 277 24.53 39.10 -12.56
CA LEU A 277 25.04 39.13 -11.19
C LEU A 277 26.42 38.48 -11.25
N THR A 278 27.45 39.15 -10.74
CA THR A 278 28.87 38.75 -10.84
C THR A 278 29.09 37.27 -10.58
N ILE A 279 29.65 36.61 -11.59
CA ILE A 279 30.09 35.22 -11.47
C ILE A 279 31.50 35.26 -10.88
N ASP A 280 31.66 34.85 -9.63
CA ASP A 280 32.95 34.55 -9.05
C ASP A 280 33.41 33.21 -9.65
N ASN A 281 34.22 33.24 -10.69
CA ASN A 281 34.73 32.09 -11.46
C ASN A 281 35.88 31.34 -10.79
N GLU A 282 36.19 31.61 -9.49
CA GLU A 282 37.47 31.13 -8.93
C GLU A 282 37.47 29.70 -8.41
N ASP A 283 36.33 28.94 -8.39
CA ASP A 283 36.26 27.63 -7.69
C ASP A 283 35.70 26.45 -8.53
N ASP A 284 35.66 26.52 -9.85
CA ASP A 284 35.12 25.42 -10.69
C ASP A 284 35.96 24.12 -10.61
N ASP A 285 37.23 24.24 -10.23
CA ASP A 285 38.19 23.09 -10.13
C ASP A 285 37.96 22.17 -8.90
N LYS A 286 37.04 22.52 -8.00
CA LYS A 286 36.82 21.73 -6.74
C LYS A 286 35.47 21.04 -6.63
N LYS A 287 34.63 21.11 -7.64
CA LYS A 287 33.31 20.50 -7.63
C LYS A 287 33.43 18.98 -7.66
N LYS A 288 32.79 18.32 -6.69
CA LYS A 288 32.73 16.87 -6.59
C LYS A 288 31.32 16.37 -6.84
N ILE A 289 31.15 15.57 -7.90
CA ILE A 289 29.87 14.93 -8.23
C ILE A 289 30.03 13.41 -8.09
N GLU A 290 29.21 12.82 -7.24
CA GLU A 290 29.16 11.36 -7.04
C GLU A 290 27.80 10.83 -7.47
N VAL A 291 27.78 9.76 -8.26
CA VAL A 291 26.58 9.03 -8.65
C VAL A 291 26.61 7.67 -7.97
N ILE A 292 25.62 7.37 -7.14
CA ILE A 292 25.60 6.18 -6.29
C ILE A 292 24.38 5.32 -6.63
N GLY A 293 24.65 4.17 -7.25
CA GLY A 293 23.61 3.16 -7.52
C GLY A 293 23.37 2.29 -6.29
N ILE A 294 22.12 2.13 -5.89
CA ILE A 294 21.73 1.43 -4.65
C ILE A 294 20.51 0.56 -4.96
N PRO A 295 20.48 -0.74 -4.61
CA PRO A 295 19.39 -1.63 -4.98
C PRO A 295 18.19 -1.54 -4.03
N SER A 296 17.82 -0.34 -3.55
CA SER A 296 16.63 -0.15 -2.70
C SER A 296 16.39 1.33 -2.36
N GLY A 297 15.14 1.75 -2.29
CA GLY A 297 14.78 3.09 -1.77
C GLY A 297 15.20 3.27 -0.30
N ILE A 298 14.95 2.27 0.56
CA ILE A 298 15.42 2.29 1.97
C ILE A 298 16.96 2.27 2.03
N GLY A 299 17.60 1.59 1.08
CA GLY A 299 19.05 1.62 0.95
C GLY A 299 19.59 3.01 0.65
N GLN A 300 18.88 3.81 -0.17
CA GLN A 300 19.23 5.20 -0.40
C GLN A 300 19.17 6.02 0.91
N ALA A 301 18.12 5.85 1.71
CA ALA A 301 18.02 6.52 3.01
C ALA A 301 19.20 6.13 3.94
N LYS A 302 19.58 4.85 4.00
CA LYS A 302 20.76 4.42 4.77
C LYS A 302 22.05 5.03 4.22
N GLN A 303 22.16 5.20 2.92
CA GLN A 303 23.34 5.84 2.31
C GLN A 303 23.42 7.33 2.67
N VAL A 304 22.27 8.02 2.82
CA VAL A 304 22.23 9.39 3.36
C VAL A 304 22.89 9.44 4.74
N CYS A 305 22.58 8.47 5.63
CA CYS A 305 23.24 8.35 6.93
C CYS A 305 24.76 8.27 6.80
N SER A 306 25.25 7.41 5.89
CA SER A 306 26.68 7.23 5.69
C SER A 306 27.36 8.51 5.19
N ILE A 307 26.72 9.22 4.24
CA ILE A 307 27.23 10.48 3.70
C ILE A 307 27.24 11.56 4.79
N LEU A 308 26.17 11.68 5.58
CA LEU A 308 26.08 12.65 6.65
C LEU A 308 27.09 12.37 7.76
N ASN A 309 27.31 11.10 8.12
CA ASN A 309 28.34 10.71 9.08
C ASN A 309 29.78 11.06 8.58
N GLU A 310 30.07 10.87 7.28
CA GLU A 310 31.33 11.30 6.70
C GLU A 310 31.52 12.82 6.77
N LEU A 311 30.45 13.59 6.68
CA LEU A 311 30.46 15.05 6.80
C LEU A 311 30.64 15.52 8.26
N CYS A 312 30.00 14.85 9.21
CA CYS A 312 30.12 15.16 10.64
C CYS A 312 31.48 14.76 11.22
N LYS A 313 32.15 13.74 10.63
CA LYS A 313 33.37 13.09 11.15
C LYS A 313 33.18 12.70 12.63
N GLU A 314 34.00 13.23 13.55
CA GLU A 314 33.89 13.01 15.00
C GLU A 314 33.20 14.17 15.72
N ASP A 315 32.98 15.30 15.06
CA ASP A 315 32.40 16.52 15.62
C ASP A 315 30.94 16.73 15.17
N GLU A 316 30.18 17.49 15.95
CA GLU A 316 28.84 17.94 15.57
C GLU A 316 28.90 18.86 14.36
N MET A 317 28.00 18.71 13.41
CA MET A 317 27.83 19.61 12.29
C MET A 317 27.44 21.00 12.81
N SER A 318 28.17 22.04 12.41
CA SER A 318 27.84 23.41 12.81
C SER A 318 26.45 23.82 12.26
N ALA A 319 25.78 24.74 12.94
CA ALA A 319 24.46 25.22 12.52
C ALA A 319 24.49 25.84 11.11
N GLU A 320 25.59 26.47 10.73
CA GLU A 320 25.77 27.07 9.41
C GLU A 320 25.99 26.00 8.34
N GLU A 321 26.83 24.99 8.59
CA GLU A 321 27.05 23.89 7.66
C GLU A 321 25.76 23.06 7.46
N ALA A 322 24.99 22.85 8.53
CA ALA A 322 23.71 22.17 8.46
C ALA A 322 22.71 22.94 7.56
N LEU A 323 22.62 24.25 7.71
CA LEU A 323 21.76 25.10 6.89
C LEU A 323 22.16 25.11 5.41
N ARG A 324 23.46 24.93 5.12
CA ARG A 324 24.02 24.90 3.75
C ARG A 324 24.04 23.48 3.15
N THR A 325 23.53 22.49 3.89
CA THR A 325 23.41 21.10 3.44
C THR A 325 21.93 20.76 3.20
N ALA A 326 21.61 20.20 2.03
CA ALA A 326 20.25 19.81 1.71
C ALA A 326 20.16 18.35 1.23
N VAL A 327 19.14 17.66 1.74
CA VAL A 327 18.67 16.35 1.27
C VAL A 327 17.41 16.57 0.45
N ILE A 328 17.48 16.25 -0.84
CA ILE A 328 16.39 16.49 -1.78
C ILE A 328 15.69 15.16 -2.09
N LEU A 329 14.37 15.16 -1.94
CA LEU A 329 13.51 14.01 -2.12
C LEU A 329 12.54 14.23 -3.30
N PRO A 330 12.90 13.80 -4.52
CA PRO A 330 11.95 13.75 -5.63
C PRO A 330 10.80 12.76 -5.38
N ASP A 331 11.07 11.70 -4.63
CA ASP A 331 10.07 10.74 -4.14
C ASP A 331 9.80 11.00 -2.65
N GLU A 332 8.64 11.58 -2.35
CA GLU A 332 8.22 11.95 -0.99
C GLU A 332 8.04 10.76 -0.05
N HIS A 333 7.82 9.55 -0.59
CA HIS A 333 7.69 8.33 0.22
C HIS A 333 8.98 7.98 0.99
N LEU A 334 10.13 8.51 0.56
CA LEU A 334 11.40 8.32 1.24
C LEU A 334 11.60 9.25 2.46
N LEU A 335 10.67 10.15 2.73
CA LEU A 335 10.82 11.11 3.83
C LEU A 335 11.03 10.41 5.18
N ILE A 336 10.13 9.51 5.57
CA ILE A 336 10.24 8.78 6.85
C ILE A 336 11.49 7.90 6.94
N PRO A 337 11.83 7.08 5.92
CA PRO A 337 13.11 6.38 5.90
C PRO A 337 14.32 7.29 6.09
N VAL A 338 14.33 8.46 5.46
CA VAL A 338 15.43 9.44 5.59
C VAL A 338 15.47 10.04 6.99
N LEU A 339 14.33 10.46 7.54
CA LEU A 339 14.26 11.00 8.90
C LEU A 339 14.82 10.03 9.95
N ASN A 340 14.50 8.73 9.81
CA ASN A 340 15.03 7.68 10.68
C ASN A 340 16.51 7.34 10.43
N ALA A 341 17.07 7.81 9.33
CA ALA A 341 18.47 7.56 8.96
C ALA A 341 19.41 8.73 9.29
N ILE A 342 18.88 9.85 9.83
CA ILE A 342 19.71 11.01 10.17
C ILE A 342 20.58 10.70 11.40
N PRO A 343 21.90 10.96 11.34
CA PRO A 343 22.80 10.74 12.48
C PRO A 343 22.45 11.62 13.69
N GLU A 344 22.67 11.10 14.89
CA GLU A 344 22.41 11.82 16.16
C GLU A 344 23.25 13.09 16.34
N GLN A 345 24.37 13.21 15.62
CA GLN A 345 25.23 14.39 15.61
C GLN A 345 24.54 15.61 14.98
N ILE A 346 23.47 15.40 14.20
CA ILE A 346 22.69 16.46 13.58
C ILE A 346 21.48 16.76 14.45
N LYS A 347 21.61 17.75 15.34
CA LYS A 347 20.59 18.07 16.34
C LYS A 347 19.38 18.83 15.81
N ARG A 348 19.52 19.52 14.67
CA ARG A 348 18.45 20.33 14.10
C ARG A 348 18.24 19.96 12.65
N ILE A 349 17.00 19.71 12.32
CA ILE A 349 16.55 19.46 10.95
C ILE A 349 15.38 20.36 10.64
N ASN A 350 15.27 20.75 9.39
CA ASN A 350 14.12 21.46 8.87
C ASN A 350 13.50 20.69 7.71
N VAL A 351 12.31 20.18 7.92
CA VAL A 351 11.55 19.43 6.93
C VAL A 351 10.53 20.37 6.30
N THR A 352 10.58 20.54 4.98
CA THR A 352 9.69 21.44 4.28
C THR A 352 8.55 20.74 3.60
N MET A 353 8.75 19.44 3.35
CA MET A 353 7.72 18.58 2.80
C MET A 353 6.72 18.25 3.90
N GLY A 354 5.44 18.31 3.59
CA GLY A 354 4.44 17.74 4.49
C GLY A 354 4.46 16.20 4.42
N TYR A 355 4.02 15.55 5.50
CA TYR A 355 3.79 14.11 5.45
C TYR A 355 2.48 13.81 4.72
N PRO A 356 2.48 12.99 3.65
CA PRO A 356 1.25 12.69 2.92
C PRO A 356 0.20 12.04 3.82
N LEU A 357 -1.00 12.62 3.90
CA LEU A 357 -2.09 12.10 4.72
C LEU A 357 -2.46 10.66 4.32
N ALA A 358 -2.37 10.34 3.04
CA ALA A 358 -2.61 8.99 2.51
C ALA A 358 -1.64 7.93 3.05
N GLY A 359 -0.42 8.32 3.48
CA GLY A 359 0.57 7.42 4.07
C GLY A 359 0.39 7.17 5.58
N THR A 360 -0.61 7.77 6.21
CA THR A 360 -0.83 7.69 7.66
C THR A 360 -1.56 6.41 8.07
N PRO A 361 -1.37 5.95 9.32
CA PRO A 361 -2.15 4.82 9.85
C PRO A 361 -3.66 5.07 9.84
N VAL A 362 -4.12 6.31 10.05
CA VAL A 362 -5.54 6.62 9.98
C VAL A 362 -6.10 6.39 8.58
N ALA A 363 -5.35 6.72 7.52
CA ALA A 363 -5.78 6.49 6.15
C ALA A 363 -5.93 4.98 5.86
N SER A 364 -4.98 4.15 6.31
CA SER A 364 -5.07 2.69 6.15
C SER A 364 -6.26 2.09 6.91
N LEU A 365 -6.57 2.58 8.12
CA LEU A 365 -7.76 2.17 8.84
C LEU A 365 -9.04 2.50 8.07
N MET A 366 -9.11 3.70 7.48
CA MET A 366 -10.27 4.11 6.67
C MET A 366 -10.43 3.25 5.41
N GLU A 367 -9.34 2.82 4.78
CA GLU A 367 -9.41 1.85 3.66
C GLU A 367 -9.97 0.49 4.10
N TYR A 368 -9.59 -0.01 5.28
CA TYR A 368 -10.19 -1.24 5.82
C TYR A 368 -11.66 -1.09 6.17
N ILE A 369 -12.06 0.05 6.76
CA ILE A 369 -13.46 0.37 7.02
C ILE A 369 -14.28 0.38 5.73
N LEU A 370 -13.72 0.95 4.66
CA LEU A 370 -14.34 0.94 3.34
C LEU A 370 -14.59 -0.48 2.83
N ALA A 371 -13.56 -1.33 2.85
CA ALA A 371 -13.70 -2.71 2.42
C ALA A 371 -14.78 -3.44 3.23
N LEU A 372 -14.80 -3.23 4.56
CA LEU A 372 -15.82 -3.77 5.44
C LEU A 372 -17.24 -3.35 5.04
N GLN A 373 -17.47 -2.04 4.90
CA GLN A 373 -18.82 -1.50 4.61
C GLN A 373 -19.34 -1.92 3.23
N LYS A 374 -18.45 -2.08 2.26
CA LYS A 374 -18.77 -2.55 0.91
C LYS A 374 -19.22 -4.01 0.89
N ASN A 375 -18.67 -4.85 1.76
CA ASN A 375 -18.83 -6.30 1.74
C ASN A 375 -19.85 -6.83 2.76
N ILE A 376 -20.59 -5.95 3.45
CA ILE A 376 -21.60 -6.34 4.45
C ILE A 376 -22.63 -7.27 3.82
N ARG A 377 -22.92 -8.37 4.50
CA ARG A 377 -24.00 -9.29 4.14
C ARG A 377 -25.06 -9.33 5.23
N TYR A 378 -26.24 -9.72 4.87
CA TYR A 378 -27.37 -9.87 5.81
C TYR A 378 -27.82 -11.32 5.83
N VAL A 379 -27.76 -11.94 7.00
CA VAL A 379 -28.30 -13.28 7.26
C VAL A 379 -29.42 -13.13 8.26
N ASP A 380 -30.63 -13.58 7.95
CA ASP A 380 -31.82 -13.41 8.77
C ASP A 380 -32.05 -11.96 9.23
N ARG A 381 -31.81 -11.01 8.32
CA ARG A 381 -31.88 -9.54 8.55
C ARG A 381 -30.86 -8.98 9.55
N ARG A 382 -29.86 -9.79 9.96
CA ARG A 382 -28.76 -9.34 10.81
C ARG A 382 -27.50 -9.12 9.98
N PRO A 383 -26.75 -8.05 10.21
CA PRO A 383 -25.49 -7.81 9.50
C PRO A 383 -24.45 -8.82 9.94
N VAL A 384 -23.73 -9.36 8.95
CA VAL A 384 -22.57 -10.23 9.15
C VAL A 384 -21.42 -9.72 8.30
N PHE A 385 -20.23 -9.81 8.86
CA PHE A 385 -19.02 -9.27 8.27
C PHE A 385 -18.08 -10.40 7.90
N TYR A 386 -17.43 -10.25 6.76
CA TYR A 386 -16.49 -11.24 6.26
C TYR A 386 -15.15 -11.15 7.02
N PHE A 387 -14.57 -12.27 7.43
CA PHE A 387 -13.40 -12.30 8.31
C PHE A 387 -12.19 -11.57 7.73
N ARG A 388 -12.00 -11.59 6.39
CA ARG A 388 -10.89 -10.88 5.73
C ARG A 388 -11.02 -9.36 5.81
N ASP A 389 -12.21 -8.83 6.01
CA ASP A 389 -12.43 -7.40 6.23
C ASP A 389 -12.37 -7.05 7.72
N VAL A 390 -12.71 -8.01 8.61
CA VAL A 390 -12.70 -7.83 10.06
C VAL A 390 -11.30 -7.92 10.66
N LEU A 391 -10.52 -8.95 10.31
CA LEU A 391 -9.20 -9.19 10.90
C LEU A 391 -8.20 -8.04 10.67
N PRO A 392 -8.09 -7.41 9.48
CA PRO A 392 -7.23 -6.24 9.30
C PRO A 392 -7.59 -5.08 10.21
N ILE A 393 -8.89 -4.84 10.47
CA ILE A 393 -9.34 -3.80 11.40
C ILE A 393 -8.96 -4.18 12.85
N LEU A 394 -9.23 -5.39 13.30
CA LEU A 394 -8.89 -5.84 14.65
C LEU A 394 -7.38 -5.80 14.89
N ASN A 395 -6.58 -6.21 13.92
CA ASN A 395 -5.12 -6.20 14.00
C ASN A 395 -4.50 -4.82 13.73
N HIS A 396 -5.29 -3.83 13.32
CA HIS A 396 -4.78 -2.49 13.09
C HIS A 396 -4.28 -1.89 14.41
N ARG A 397 -3.10 -1.21 14.36
CA ARG A 397 -2.42 -0.72 15.57
C ARG A 397 -3.32 0.13 16.49
N TYR A 398 -4.18 0.97 15.94
CA TYR A 398 -5.09 1.78 16.74
C TYR A 398 -6.12 0.95 17.51
N ILE A 399 -6.54 -0.16 16.95
CA ILE A 399 -7.59 -1.01 17.54
C ILE A 399 -6.95 -2.01 18.52
N SER A 400 -5.89 -2.69 18.09
CA SER A 400 -5.20 -3.70 18.91
C SER A 400 -4.57 -3.11 20.17
N THR A 401 -4.05 -1.87 20.11
CA THR A 401 -3.44 -1.20 21.29
C THR A 401 -4.47 -0.58 22.23
N THR A 402 -5.65 -0.20 21.73
CA THR A 402 -6.71 0.39 22.58
C THR A 402 -7.38 -0.63 23.48
N SER A 403 -7.54 -1.87 23.04
CA SER A 403 -8.21 -2.93 23.80
C SER A 403 -7.56 -4.30 23.54
N PRO A 404 -6.28 -4.51 23.93
CA PRO A 404 -5.48 -5.65 23.51
C PRO A 404 -6.09 -7.00 23.92
N GLU A 405 -6.61 -7.13 25.14
CA GLU A 405 -7.24 -8.38 25.60
C GLU A 405 -8.53 -8.71 24.84
N VAL A 406 -9.39 -7.72 24.60
CA VAL A 406 -10.66 -7.91 23.88
C VAL A 406 -10.37 -8.30 22.43
N VAL A 407 -9.43 -7.60 21.78
CA VAL A 407 -9.05 -7.88 20.40
C VAL A 407 -8.39 -9.25 20.27
N SER A 408 -7.46 -9.60 21.15
CA SER A 408 -6.80 -10.91 21.16
C SER A 408 -7.82 -12.05 21.32
N ASN A 409 -8.78 -11.88 22.24
CA ASN A 409 -9.85 -12.88 22.43
C ASN A 409 -10.77 -12.99 21.20
N LEU A 410 -11.10 -11.87 20.55
CA LEU A 410 -11.92 -11.88 19.32
C LEU A 410 -11.18 -12.56 18.17
N VAL A 411 -9.93 -12.21 17.93
CA VAL A 411 -9.10 -12.82 16.88
C VAL A 411 -8.98 -14.32 17.12
N LYS A 412 -8.73 -14.72 18.36
CA LYS A 412 -8.66 -16.12 18.76
C LYS A 412 -9.98 -16.85 18.54
N ASP A 413 -11.09 -16.28 18.96
CA ASP A 413 -12.43 -16.85 18.77
C ASP A 413 -12.78 -17.00 17.28
N ILE A 414 -12.42 -16.01 16.45
CA ILE A 414 -12.63 -16.07 15.00
C ILE A 414 -11.83 -17.21 14.38
N SER A 415 -10.55 -17.36 14.75
CA SER A 415 -9.66 -18.36 14.19
C SER A 415 -9.98 -19.77 14.70
N GLU A 416 -10.09 -19.95 16.02
CA GLU A 416 -10.35 -21.27 16.63
C GLU A 416 -11.73 -21.84 16.25
N ASN A 417 -12.73 -21.00 16.04
CA ASN A 417 -14.08 -21.41 15.65
C ASN A 417 -14.34 -21.28 14.14
N ASN A 418 -13.30 -21.06 13.33
CA ASN A 418 -13.37 -20.94 11.86
C ASN A 418 -14.55 -20.04 11.40
N LYS A 419 -14.69 -18.86 12.01
CA LYS A 419 -15.80 -17.94 11.72
C LYS A 419 -15.55 -17.19 10.43
N ILE A 420 -16.08 -17.69 9.31
CA ILE A 420 -15.99 -17.04 7.99
C ILE A 420 -16.80 -15.74 7.97
N TYR A 421 -17.97 -15.73 8.61
CA TYR A 421 -18.82 -14.55 8.77
C TYR A 421 -19.07 -14.32 10.25
N ILE A 422 -18.76 -13.10 10.71
CA ILE A 422 -18.86 -12.69 12.10
C ILE A 422 -20.08 -11.78 12.27
N SER A 423 -20.89 -12.03 13.30
CA SER A 423 -22.05 -11.20 13.58
C SER A 423 -21.66 -9.86 14.22
N TYR A 424 -22.49 -8.83 14.07
CA TYR A 424 -22.33 -7.57 14.79
C TYR A 424 -22.29 -7.77 16.31
N ASP A 425 -23.13 -8.66 16.84
CA ASP A 425 -23.21 -8.95 18.27
C ASP A 425 -21.90 -9.55 18.84
N ASP A 426 -21.18 -10.32 18.04
CA ASP A 426 -19.86 -10.84 18.40
C ASP A 426 -18.81 -9.74 18.49
N LEU A 427 -18.87 -8.74 17.61
CA LEU A 427 -17.89 -7.66 17.49
C LEU A 427 -18.17 -6.47 18.42
N ASN A 428 -19.41 -6.27 18.84
CA ASN A 428 -19.82 -5.17 19.71
C ASN A 428 -19.37 -5.38 21.16
N LYS A 429 -18.07 -5.30 21.43
CA LYS A 429 -17.49 -5.53 22.77
C LYS A 429 -16.97 -4.25 23.44
N THR A 430 -16.69 -3.20 22.67
CA THR A 430 -16.23 -1.91 23.17
C THR A 430 -16.93 -0.78 22.43
N PRO A 431 -17.01 0.45 22.97
CA PRO A 431 -17.61 1.58 22.27
C PRO A 431 -17.02 1.81 20.88
N LEU A 432 -15.69 1.74 20.74
CA LEU A 432 -15.00 1.90 19.47
C LEU A 432 -15.37 0.81 18.47
N LEU A 433 -15.36 -0.47 18.88
CA LEU A 433 -15.75 -1.59 18.01
C LEU A 433 -17.25 -1.53 17.64
N SER A 434 -18.11 -1.09 18.55
CA SER A 434 -19.52 -0.89 18.28
C SER A 434 -19.75 0.08 17.14
N ILE A 435 -19.07 1.23 17.16
CA ILE A 435 -19.17 2.24 16.11
C ILE A 435 -18.54 1.73 14.80
N LEU A 436 -17.34 1.16 14.86
CA LEU A 436 -16.63 0.64 13.69
C LEU A 436 -17.45 -0.36 12.87
N PHE A 437 -18.11 -1.29 13.54
CA PHE A 437 -18.88 -2.35 12.89
C PHE A 437 -20.36 -1.99 12.68
N THR A 438 -20.76 -0.72 12.93
CA THR A 438 -22.11 -0.26 12.60
C THR A 438 -22.31 -0.23 11.08
N PRO A 439 -23.32 -0.94 10.54
CA PRO A 439 -23.59 -0.92 9.10
C PRO A 439 -24.10 0.44 8.65
N VAL A 440 -23.57 0.94 7.54
CA VAL A 440 -24.04 2.18 6.90
C VAL A 440 -24.50 1.87 5.48
N THR A 441 -25.73 2.19 5.18
CA THR A 441 -26.35 1.90 3.88
C THR A 441 -26.57 3.13 3.01
N ALA A 442 -26.56 4.32 3.62
CA ALA A 442 -26.83 5.59 2.95
C ALA A 442 -25.57 6.48 2.95
N VAL A 443 -25.24 7.04 1.80
CA VAL A 443 -24.06 7.90 1.61
C VAL A 443 -24.16 9.16 2.46
N GLU A 444 -25.36 9.70 2.65
CA GLU A 444 -25.61 10.91 3.44
C GLU A 444 -25.16 10.75 4.90
N THR A 445 -25.31 9.55 5.45
CA THR A 445 -24.93 9.24 6.84
C THR A 445 -23.49 8.76 6.96
N PHE A 446 -22.80 8.54 5.83
CA PHE A 446 -21.48 7.95 5.82
C PHE A 446 -20.42 8.89 6.41
N SER A 447 -20.49 10.18 6.07
CA SER A 447 -19.59 11.18 6.68
C SER A 447 -19.76 11.25 8.19
N ASP A 448 -21.00 11.20 8.71
CA ASP A 448 -21.27 11.20 10.15
C ASP A 448 -20.72 9.95 10.83
N TYR A 449 -20.83 8.79 10.17
CA TYR A 449 -20.23 7.56 10.65
C TYR A 449 -18.72 7.68 10.76
N LEU A 450 -18.02 8.16 9.72
CA LEU A 450 -16.56 8.34 9.75
C LEU A 450 -16.12 9.36 10.80
N ILE A 451 -16.88 10.46 10.96
CA ILE A 451 -16.64 11.46 12.00
C ILE A 451 -16.72 10.83 13.38
N ASN A 452 -17.75 10.03 13.66
CA ASN A 452 -17.91 9.34 14.93
C ASN A 452 -16.77 8.35 15.21
N VAL A 453 -16.33 7.60 14.19
CA VAL A 453 -15.16 6.72 14.29
C VAL A 453 -13.91 7.50 14.66
N LEU A 454 -13.65 8.61 13.97
CA LEU A 454 -12.46 9.44 14.21
C LEU A 454 -12.49 10.10 15.60
N GLN A 455 -13.66 10.54 16.07
CA GLN A 455 -13.81 11.10 17.41
C GLN A 455 -13.54 10.08 18.51
N GLU A 456 -14.08 8.87 18.38
CA GLU A 456 -13.80 7.80 19.36
C GLU A 456 -12.34 7.34 19.31
N LEU A 457 -11.74 7.33 18.11
CA LEU A 457 -10.33 7.05 17.93
C LEU A 457 -9.46 8.11 18.63
N ASN A 458 -9.77 9.39 18.46
CA ASN A 458 -9.05 10.49 19.11
C ASN A 458 -9.11 10.40 20.63
N LYS A 459 -10.29 10.11 21.21
CA LYS A 459 -10.44 9.88 22.66
C LYS A 459 -9.57 8.72 23.15
N ALA A 460 -9.42 7.67 22.36
CA ALA A 460 -8.59 6.52 22.70
C ALA A 460 -7.09 6.88 22.70
N VAL A 461 -6.67 7.74 21.77
CA VAL A 461 -5.29 8.27 21.69
C VAL A 461 -5.02 9.23 22.85
N GLU A 462 -5.90 10.20 23.12
CA GLU A 462 -5.79 11.16 24.23
C GLU A 462 -5.75 10.46 25.59
N GLY A 463 -6.50 9.39 25.77
CA GLY A 463 -6.54 8.61 27.01
C GLY A 463 -5.24 7.84 27.34
N GLY A 464 -4.17 8.02 26.58
CA GLY A 464 -2.86 7.39 26.78
C GLY A 464 -2.87 5.86 26.64
N LYS A 465 -3.88 5.31 25.98
CA LYS A 465 -4.03 3.86 25.76
C LYS A 465 -3.13 3.34 24.63
N LEU A 466 -2.62 4.19 23.77
CA LEU A 466 -1.58 3.88 22.79
C LEU A 466 -0.20 3.86 23.48
N LYS A 467 0.03 2.87 24.35
CA LYS A 467 1.39 2.58 24.80
C LYS A 467 2.12 1.90 23.65
N VAL A 468 3.09 2.57 23.07
CA VAL A 468 4.10 1.90 22.25
C VAL A 468 4.91 1.07 23.25
N GLU A 469 4.73 -0.26 23.24
CA GLU A 469 5.69 -1.15 23.87
C GLU A 469 7.01 -0.94 23.13
N SER A 470 7.90 -0.16 23.77
CA SER A 470 9.30 -0.13 23.40
C SER A 470 9.79 -1.58 23.52
N VAL A 471 10.13 -2.17 22.42
CA VAL A 471 10.92 -3.40 22.39
C VAL A 471 12.12 -3.13 23.26
N ASN A 472 12.26 -3.88 24.35
CA ASN A 472 13.41 -3.86 25.23
C ASN A 472 14.66 -4.22 24.41
N SER A 473 15.28 -3.22 23.86
CA SER A 473 16.69 -3.23 23.51
C SER A 473 17.36 -2.28 24.50
N ASP A 474 18.37 -2.78 25.23
CA ASP A 474 19.22 -2.05 26.16
C ASP A 474 20.06 -0.96 25.44
N THR A 475 19.46 -0.21 24.55
CA THR A 475 20.01 1.00 23.95
C THR A 475 19.11 2.16 24.36
N GLU A 476 19.70 3.15 24.99
CA GLU A 476 19.03 4.37 25.40
C GLU A 476 18.16 4.94 24.26
N PRO A 477 16.95 5.44 24.55
CA PRO A 477 16.05 5.95 23.52
C PRO A 477 16.69 7.15 22.83
N LEU A 478 16.55 7.23 21.50
CA LEU A 478 16.87 8.37 20.63
C LEU A 478 16.27 9.66 21.19
N SER A 479 16.97 10.29 22.15
CA SER A 479 16.50 11.44 22.92
C SER A 479 16.56 12.76 22.16
N THR A 480 17.16 12.80 20.98
CA THR A 480 17.35 14.03 20.20
C THR A 480 16.19 14.37 19.25
N PHE A 481 15.35 13.41 18.89
CA PHE A 481 14.10 13.69 18.16
C PHE A 481 13.01 14.29 19.06
N ASN A 482 13.13 14.11 20.38
CA ASN A 482 12.07 14.43 21.35
C ASN A 482 11.99 15.91 21.78
N SER A 483 12.88 16.79 21.32
CA SER A 483 12.81 18.20 21.74
C SER A 483 12.11 19.14 20.76
N GLN A 484 11.77 18.66 19.56
CA GLN A 484 11.04 19.47 18.55
C GLN A 484 9.89 18.71 17.85
N LEU A 485 9.83 17.40 17.98
CA LEU A 485 8.66 16.61 17.61
C LEU A 485 7.90 16.31 18.91
N SER A 486 6.68 16.80 18.99
CA SER A 486 5.69 16.40 19.99
C SER A 486 5.68 14.88 20.16
N THR A 487 5.22 14.39 21.28
CA THR A 487 5.15 12.94 21.54
C THR A 487 4.49 12.18 20.38
N ILE A 488 4.77 10.88 20.22
CA ILE A 488 4.16 10.06 19.16
C ILE A 488 2.63 10.21 19.16
N ASN A 489 2.03 10.39 20.33
CA ASN A 489 0.61 10.64 20.47
C ASN A 489 0.15 11.95 19.82
N ASP A 490 0.94 13.00 19.86
CA ASP A 490 0.58 14.30 19.26
C ASP A 490 0.63 14.23 17.74
N ILE A 491 1.56 13.46 17.17
CA ILE A 491 1.62 13.22 15.73
C ILE A 491 0.40 12.41 15.25
N GLU A 492 0.03 11.39 16.00
CA GLU A 492 -1.15 10.57 15.67
C GLU A 492 -2.45 11.38 15.80
N GLN A 493 -2.54 12.28 16.78
CA GLN A 493 -3.67 13.21 16.90
C GLN A 493 -3.75 14.15 15.70
N GLU A 494 -2.62 14.68 15.23
CA GLU A 494 -2.56 15.54 14.05
C GLU A 494 -3.02 14.79 12.79
N PHE A 495 -2.63 13.53 12.63
CA PHE A 495 -3.12 12.68 11.54
C PHE A 495 -4.64 12.49 11.58
N ILE A 496 -5.18 12.19 12.77
CA ILE A 496 -6.63 12.02 12.97
C ILE A 496 -7.35 13.34 12.72
N PHE A 497 -6.81 14.47 13.22
CA PHE A 497 -7.39 15.79 13.04
C PHE A 497 -7.49 16.20 11.57
N HIS A 498 -6.42 16.03 10.80
CA HIS A 498 -6.42 16.35 9.38
C HIS A 498 -7.41 15.47 8.59
N TYR A 499 -7.49 14.19 8.94
CA TYR A 499 -8.47 13.30 8.33
C TYR A 499 -9.91 13.69 8.70
N PHE A 500 -10.15 14.02 9.95
CA PHE A 500 -11.42 14.53 10.46
C PHE A 500 -11.84 15.83 9.75
N ALA A 501 -10.94 16.80 9.62
CA ALA A 501 -11.19 18.04 8.90
C ALA A 501 -11.56 17.78 7.43
N THR A 502 -10.88 16.82 6.79
CA THR A 502 -11.15 16.41 5.41
C THR A 502 -12.55 15.81 5.26
N VAL A 503 -12.93 14.89 6.14
CA VAL A 503 -14.28 14.27 6.12
C VAL A 503 -15.37 15.32 6.40
N ASN A 504 -15.16 16.23 7.33
CA ASN A 504 -16.08 17.34 7.59
C ASN A 504 -16.25 18.24 6.36
N ARG A 505 -15.14 18.59 5.71
CA ARG A 505 -15.20 19.40 4.48
C ARG A 505 -15.97 18.68 3.39
N MET A 506 -15.72 17.39 3.21
CA MET A 506 -16.46 16.55 2.26
C MET A 506 -17.95 16.54 2.55
N LYS A 507 -18.34 16.38 3.84
CA LYS A 507 -19.75 16.43 4.29
C LYS A 507 -20.44 17.75 3.96
N GLU A 508 -19.76 18.89 4.22
CA GLU A 508 -20.30 20.22 3.90
C GLU A 508 -20.55 20.38 2.40
N VAL A 509 -19.54 20.04 1.58
CA VAL A 509 -19.63 20.17 0.12
C VAL A 509 -20.72 19.27 -0.46
N MET A 510 -20.84 18.03 0.03
CA MET A 510 -21.92 17.12 -0.40
C MET A 510 -23.31 17.63 -0.04
N ARG A 511 -23.46 18.21 1.16
CA ARG A 511 -24.75 18.79 1.56
C ARG A 511 -25.15 19.98 0.70
N GLU A 512 -24.17 20.80 0.29
CA GLU A 512 -24.41 21.95 -0.61
C GLU A 512 -24.78 21.50 -2.02
N ALA A 513 -24.12 20.44 -2.51
CA ALA A 513 -24.27 19.97 -3.87
C ALA A 513 -25.55 19.16 -4.12
N ASN A 514 -26.12 18.50 -3.09
CA ASN A 514 -27.29 17.63 -3.16
C ASN A 514 -27.25 16.58 -4.29
N VAL A 515 -26.08 15.96 -4.48
CA VAL A 515 -25.83 14.99 -5.56
C VAL A 515 -25.92 13.57 -5.01
N GLU A 516 -26.73 12.74 -5.67
CA GLU A 516 -26.77 11.30 -5.37
C GLU A 516 -25.53 10.60 -5.94
N MET A 517 -24.87 9.80 -5.11
CA MET A 517 -23.73 9.00 -5.51
C MET A 517 -23.67 7.67 -4.77
N LYS A 518 -22.88 6.74 -5.30
CA LYS A 518 -22.59 5.46 -4.62
C LYS A 518 -21.53 5.63 -3.54
N ILE A 519 -21.54 4.74 -2.55
CA ILE A 519 -20.50 4.69 -1.50
C ILE A 519 -19.09 4.58 -2.11
N ASP A 520 -18.92 3.78 -3.17
CA ASP A 520 -17.63 3.66 -3.88
C ASP A 520 -17.13 4.99 -4.44
N THR A 521 -18.01 5.84 -4.92
CA THR A 521 -17.64 7.17 -5.45
C THR A 521 -17.28 8.13 -4.34
N TYR A 522 -18.05 8.12 -3.25
CA TYR A 522 -17.69 8.87 -2.05
C TYR A 522 -16.26 8.56 -1.61
N PHE A 523 -15.91 7.27 -1.57
CA PHE A 523 -14.56 6.85 -1.19
C PHE A 523 -13.47 7.24 -2.19
N ARG A 524 -13.75 7.13 -3.48
CA ARG A 524 -12.80 7.61 -4.51
C ARG A 524 -12.53 9.10 -4.39
N LEU A 525 -13.56 9.90 -4.11
CA LEU A 525 -13.41 11.33 -3.85
C LEU A 525 -12.61 11.57 -2.58
N LEU A 526 -12.99 10.93 -1.48
CA LEU A 526 -12.29 11.07 -0.20
C LEU A 526 -10.81 10.69 -0.35
N LYS A 527 -10.51 9.56 -1.01
CA LYS A 527 -9.14 9.13 -1.28
C LYS A 527 -8.37 10.17 -2.09
N ARG A 528 -8.96 10.70 -3.16
CA ARG A 528 -8.31 11.75 -3.97
C ARG A 528 -8.00 13.00 -3.16
N VAL A 529 -8.91 13.42 -2.30
CA VAL A 529 -8.67 14.57 -1.44
C VAL A 529 -7.55 14.28 -0.46
N THR A 530 -7.57 13.12 0.18
CA THR A 530 -6.51 12.72 1.13
C THR A 530 -5.15 12.57 0.46
N ASP A 531 -5.10 12.11 -0.80
CA ASP A 531 -3.87 12.00 -1.59
C ASP A 531 -3.22 13.37 -1.90
N THR A 532 -3.99 14.46 -1.87
CA THR A 532 -3.49 15.82 -2.10
C THR A 532 -3.08 16.55 -0.82
N ILE A 533 -3.47 16.04 0.34
CA ILE A 533 -3.22 16.69 1.62
C ILE A 533 -1.88 16.21 2.18
N THR A 534 -1.06 17.18 2.55
CA THR A 534 0.18 16.96 3.28
C THR A 534 0.11 17.66 4.63
N ILE A 535 0.53 16.96 5.67
CA ILE A 535 0.56 17.46 7.05
C ILE A 535 1.91 18.15 7.26
N PRO A 536 1.93 19.46 7.50
CA PRO A 536 3.17 20.20 7.62
C PRO A 536 3.91 19.83 8.90
N PHE A 537 5.22 19.69 8.84
CA PHE A 537 6.05 19.64 10.03
C PHE A 537 6.29 21.05 10.56
N HIS A 538 6.10 21.23 11.86
CA HIS A 538 6.45 22.50 12.52
C HIS A 538 7.95 22.52 12.81
N GLY A 539 8.69 23.45 12.22
CA GLY A 539 10.12 23.62 12.40
C GLY A 539 10.56 25.05 12.12
N GLU A 540 11.75 25.42 12.60
CA GLU A 540 12.35 26.72 12.29
C GLU A 540 12.91 26.71 10.86
N PRO A 541 12.37 27.49 9.92
CA PRO A 541 12.71 27.41 8.49
C PRO A 541 14.18 27.68 8.16
N LEU A 542 14.87 28.44 9.00
CA LEU A 542 16.23 28.93 8.77
C LEU A 542 17.26 28.27 9.69
N SER A 543 17.01 27.05 10.14
CA SER A 543 17.93 26.32 11.01
C SER A 543 18.05 24.84 10.65
N GLY A 544 19.24 24.27 10.90
CA GLY A 544 19.50 22.83 10.76
C GLY A 544 19.60 22.30 9.32
N LEU A 545 19.74 20.98 9.21
CA LEU A 545 19.79 20.26 7.93
C LEU A 545 18.47 20.43 7.17
N GLN A 546 18.56 20.79 5.90
CA GLN A 546 17.39 21.04 5.06
C GLN A 546 16.94 19.76 4.35
N ILE A 547 15.70 19.31 4.59
CA ILE A 547 15.07 18.18 3.89
C ILE A 547 13.87 18.71 3.12
N MET A 548 13.90 18.57 1.79
CA MET A 548 12.92 19.24 0.93
C MET A 548 12.67 18.49 -0.39
N GLY A 549 11.53 18.77 -1.01
CA GLY A 549 11.24 18.38 -2.37
C GLY A 549 11.97 19.26 -3.39
N VAL A 550 11.93 18.84 -4.65
CA VAL A 550 12.63 19.58 -5.74
C VAL A 550 12.06 20.99 -5.92
N LEU A 551 10.73 21.15 -5.83
CA LEU A 551 10.09 22.44 -6.06
C LEU A 551 10.34 23.47 -4.96
N GLU A 552 10.64 23.02 -3.75
CA GLU A 552 10.99 23.90 -2.62
C GLU A 552 12.40 24.46 -2.75
N THR A 553 13.26 23.88 -3.60
CA THR A 553 14.64 24.34 -3.83
C THR A 553 14.72 25.56 -4.75
N ARG A 554 13.59 26.04 -5.26
CA ARG A 554 13.56 27.17 -6.20
C ARG A 554 14.28 28.40 -5.64
N ALA A 555 15.24 28.92 -6.41
CA ALA A 555 16.11 30.06 -6.06
C ALA A 555 16.91 29.89 -4.73
N LEU A 556 16.99 28.69 -4.14
CA LEU A 556 17.83 28.39 -2.99
C LEU A 556 19.15 27.75 -3.44
N ASP A 557 20.21 28.02 -2.70
CA ASP A 557 21.55 27.51 -2.95
C ASP A 557 22.09 26.80 -1.73
N PHE A 558 22.80 25.69 -1.98
CA PHE A 558 23.40 24.83 -0.96
C PHE A 558 24.82 24.45 -1.36
N ASP A 559 25.71 24.33 -0.38
CA ASP A 559 27.09 23.92 -0.64
C ASP A 559 27.17 22.41 -0.84
N ARG A 560 26.30 21.65 -0.15
CA ARG A 560 26.25 20.18 -0.18
C ARG A 560 24.84 19.72 -0.50
N LEU A 561 24.73 18.89 -1.53
CA LEU A 561 23.46 18.36 -2.02
C LEU A 561 23.49 16.83 -2.00
N ILE A 562 22.48 16.23 -1.44
CA ILE A 562 22.20 14.78 -1.49
C ILE A 562 20.83 14.65 -2.16
N ILE A 563 20.80 14.20 -3.41
CA ILE A 563 19.55 14.04 -4.18
C ILE A 563 19.25 12.56 -4.34
N LEU A 564 18.12 12.13 -3.81
CA LEU A 564 17.65 10.75 -3.90
C LEU A 564 16.80 10.52 -5.16
N SER A 565 16.53 9.26 -5.44
CA SER A 565 15.60 8.85 -6.52
C SER A 565 15.92 9.47 -7.88
N MET A 566 17.21 9.59 -8.21
CA MET A 566 17.71 10.07 -9.51
C MET A 566 17.48 9.04 -10.62
N ASN A 567 16.25 8.53 -10.70
CA ASN A 567 15.81 7.56 -11.69
C ASN A 567 14.99 8.21 -12.80
N GLU A 568 15.12 7.68 -14.01
CA GLU A 568 14.29 8.10 -15.14
C GLU A 568 12.81 7.84 -14.84
N GLY A 569 11.98 8.84 -15.05
CA GLY A 569 10.54 8.79 -14.72
C GLY A 569 10.17 9.22 -13.30
N ILE A 570 11.16 9.35 -12.37
CA ILE A 570 10.98 9.95 -11.04
C ILE A 570 11.56 11.37 -11.05
N PHE A 571 12.80 11.51 -11.48
CA PHE A 571 13.43 12.83 -11.70
C PHE A 571 14.27 12.81 -12.99
N PRO A 572 13.75 13.38 -14.09
CA PRO A 572 12.49 14.12 -14.24
C PRO A 572 11.23 13.25 -14.18
N LEU A 573 10.19 13.82 -13.58
CA LEU A 573 8.89 13.15 -13.48
C LEU A 573 8.23 13.09 -14.86
N ARG A 574 7.91 11.88 -15.35
CA ARG A 574 7.06 11.67 -16.52
C ARG A 574 5.63 11.43 -16.06
N LYS A 575 4.82 12.48 -15.95
CA LYS A 575 3.37 12.33 -15.92
C LYS A 575 2.82 12.70 -17.29
N ALA A 576 2.15 11.76 -17.95
CA ALA A 576 1.23 12.10 -19.03
C ALA A 576 0.13 12.97 -18.39
N ALA A 577 0.01 14.21 -18.83
CA ALA A 577 -1.12 15.04 -18.43
C ALA A 577 -2.38 14.39 -19.01
N ASN A 578 -3.25 13.89 -18.14
CA ASN A 578 -4.58 13.44 -18.55
C ASN A 578 -5.37 14.71 -18.91
N SER A 579 -5.55 14.97 -20.19
CA SER A 579 -6.25 16.13 -20.74
C SER A 579 -7.33 15.64 -21.69
N PHE A 580 -8.47 16.31 -21.68
CA PHE A 580 -9.53 16.12 -22.66
C PHE A 580 -9.14 16.75 -24.01
N ILE A 581 -8.27 17.79 -23.97
CA ILE A 581 -7.77 18.49 -25.15
C ILE A 581 -6.59 17.70 -25.76
N PRO A 582 -6.71 17.21 -27.01
CA PRO A 582 -5.66 16.46 -27.67
C PRO A 582 -4.34 17.23 -27.80
N TYR A 583 -3.22 16.51 -27.78
CA TYR A 583 -1.87 17.09 -27.83
C TYR A 583 -1.66 18.10 -28.99
N ASN A 584 -2.14 17.79 -30.20
CA ASN A 584 -1.98 18.66 -31.34
C ASN A 584 -2.72 20.00 -31.19
N LEU A 585 -3.91 19.97 -30.57
CA LEU A 585 -4.64 21.18 -30.23
C LEU A 585 -3.96 21.96 -29.11
N ARG A 586 -3.49 21.28 -28.06
CA ARG A 586 -2.71 21.92 -26.99
C ARG A 586 -1.52 22.68 -27.57
N ARG A 587 -0.76 22.04 -28.47
CA ARG A 587 0.40 22.66 -29.12
C ARG A 587 0.00 23.84 -30.01
N GLY A 588 -1.05 23.68 -30.83
CA GLY A 588 -1.51 24.73 -31.74
C GLY A 588 -2.03 25.98 -31.03
N PHE A 589 -2.63 25.84 -29.87
CA PHE A 589 -3.15 26.95 -29.06
C PHE A 589 -2.17 27.43 -27.97
N GLY A 590 -0.94 26.93 -27.97
CA GLY A 590 0.10 27.37 -27.03
C GLY A 590 -0.12 26.88 -25.59
N LEU A 591 -0.97 25.88 -25.38
CA LEU A 591 -1.19 25.25 -24.05
C LEU A 591 0.03 24.42 -23.63
N PRO A 592 0.27 24.20 -22.35
CA PRO A 592 1.43 23.47 -21.86
C PRO A 592 1.42 22.02 -22.33
N THR A 593 2.59 21.54 -22.77
CA THR A 593 2.83 20.18 -23.21
C THR A 593 3.91 19.54 -22.35
N TYR A 594 4.19 18.24 -22.55
CA TYR A 594 5.23 17.55 -21.79
C TYR A 594 6.63 18.13 -22.02
N GLU A 595 6.89 18.75 -23.17
CA GLU A 595 8.17 19.43 -23.43
C GLU A 595 8.41 20.63 -22.51
N HIS A 596 7.34 21.34 -22.15
CA HIS A 596 7.42 22.43 -21.17
C HIS A 596 7.80 21.89 -19.79
N GLN A 597 7.20 20.77 -19.37
CA GLN A 597 7.54 20.13 -18.10
C GLN A 597 9.01 19.67 -18.06
N ASP A 598 9.49 19.02 -19.12
CA ASP A 598 10.89 18.64 -19.24
C ASP A 598 11.84 19.83 -19.07
N SER A 599 11.49 20.97 -19.66
CA SER A 599 12.30 22.21 -19.59
C SER A 599 12.35 22.76 -18.16
N VAL A 600 11.23 22.72 -17.45
CA VAL A 600 11.16 23.14 -16.03
C VAL A 600 12.03 22.25 -15.15
N TRP A 601 11.95 20.92 -15.30
CA TRP A 601 12.76 19.98 -14.51
C TRP A 601 14.26 20.13 -14.82
N ALA A 602 14.61 20.30 -16.08
CA ALA A 602 16.00 20.51 -16.50
C ALA A 602 16.56 21.80 -15.87
N TYR A 603 15.83 22.93 -15.93
CA TYR A 603 16.24 24.15 -15.29
C TYR A 603 16.48 24.00 -13.78
N HIS A 604 15.53 23.41 -13.06
CA HIS A 604 15.67 23.22 -11.62
C HIS A 604 16.87 22.37 -11.26
N PHE A 605 17.14 21.29 -12.01
CA PHE A 605 18.29 20.42 -11.77
C PHE A 605 19.61 21.15 -11.99
N TYR A 606 19.83 21.72 -13.19
CA TYR A 606 21.10 22.34 -13.52
C TYR A 606 21.38 23.61 -12.73
N ARG A 607 20.35 24.35 -12.39
CA ARG A 607 20.45 25.52 -11.51
C ARG A 607 20.83 25.10 -10.08
N LEU A 608 20.16 24.08 -9.52
CA LEU A 608 20.37 23.61 -8.15
C LEU A 608 21.79 23.12 -7.92
N ILE A 609 22.31 22.30 -8.83
CA ILE A 609 23.65 21.74 -8.69
C ILE A 609 24.77 22.73 -8.97
N TYR A 610 24.49 23.89 -9.58
CA TYR A 610 25.53 24.78 -10.07
C TYR A 610 26.45 25.33 -8.98
N ARG A 611 25.89 25.88 -7.91
CA ARG A 611 26.64 26.49 -6.81
C ARG A 611 27.08 25.51 -5.73
N ALA A 612 26.71 24.26 -5.85
CA ALA A 612 27.11 23.23 -4.89
C ALA A 612 28.53 22.75 -5.14
N SER A 613 29.32 22.65 -4.07
CA SER A 613 30.68 22.09 -4.12
C SER A 613 30.68 20.56 -4.08
N HIS A 614 29.72 19.95 -3.38
CA HIS A 614 29.56 18.50 -3.24
C HIS A 614 28.13 18.09 -3.62
N VAL A 615 28.01 17.20 -4.59
CA VAL A 615 26.72 16.69 -5.10
C VAL A 615 26.74 15.18 -5.09
N SER A 616 25.89 14.57 -4.29
CA SER A 616 25.66 13.12 -4.26
C SER A 616 24.30 12.80 -4.91
N LEU A 617 24.32 12.09 -6.04
CA LEU A 617 23.13 11.69 -6.80
C LEU A 617 22.87 10.19 -6.56
N LEU A 618 21.81 9.85 -5.85
CA LEU A 618 21.45 8.49 -5.47
C LEU A 618 20.30 7.97 -6.35
N TYR A 619 20.42 6.76 -6.87
CA TYR A 619 19.37 6.15 -7.67
C TYR A 619 19.14 4.67 -7.31
N ASP A 620 17.93 4.17 -7.50
CA ASP A 620 17.57 2.77 -7.29
C ASP A 620 17.95 1.94 -8.53
N THR A 621 18.77 0.91 -8.33
CA THR A 621 19.25 0.03 -9.42
C THR A 621 18.31 -1.15 -9.69
N ARG A 622 17.25 -1.33 -8.89
CA ARG A 622 16.32 -2.44 -9.07
C ARG A 622 15.40 -2.21 -10.27
N SER A 623 15.19 -3.25 -11.06
CA SER A 623 14.08 -3.31 -12.00
C SER A 623 12.84 -3.87 -11.29
N ASN A 624 11.74 -3.14 -11.30
CA ASN A 624 10.48 -3.59 -10.71
C ASN A 624 9.34 -3.39 -11.72
N GLY A 625 8.87 -4.48 -12.32
CA GLY A 625 7.85 -4.45 -13.35
C GLY A 625 8.27 -3.64 -14.59
N LEU A 626 7.59 -2.53 -14.86
CA LEU A 626 7.90 -1.61 -15.97
C LEU A 626 8.99 -0.58 -15.65
N GLN A 627 9.42 -0.48 -14.38
CA GLN A 627 10.51 0.40 -13.98
C GLN A 627 11.85 -0.33 -14.16
N THR A 628 12.71 0.24 -14.96
CA THR A 628 13.96 -0.41 -15.40
C THR A 628 15.14 -0.18 -14.46
N GLY A 629 15.00 0.61 -13.41
CA GLY A 629 16.10 0.99 -12.53
C GLY A 629 17.15 1.88 -13.22
N GLU A 630 16.77 2.52 -14.33
CA GLU A 630 17.66 3.41 -15.09
C GLU A 630 17.92 4.70 -14.33
N VAL A 631 19.19 5.15 -14.40
CA VAL A 631 19.57 6.46 -13.88
C VAL A 631 18.97 7.57 -14.74
N SER A 632 18.67 8.71 -14.12
CA SER A 632 18.12 9.90 -14.78
C SER A 632 18.95 10.33 -16.00
N ARG A 633 18.26 10.74 -17.07
CA ARG A 633 18.87 11.36 -18.26
C ARG A 633 19.78 12.54 -17.94
N PHE A 634 19.51 13.28 -16.87
CA PHE A 634 20.34 14.40 -16.44
C PHE A 634 21.76 13.97 -16.04
N VAL A 635 21.91 12.77 -15.44
CA VAL A 635 23.22 12.22 -15.14
C VAL A 635 23.98 11.87 -16.42
N TYR A 636 23.30 11.29 -17.40
CA TYR A 636 23.90 11.02 -18.71
C TYR A 636 24.30 12.32 -19.43
N GLN A 637 23.49 13.36 -19.36
CA GLN A 637 23.81 14.67 -19.93
C GLN A 637 25.03 15.30 -19.25
N LEU A 638 25.14 15.25 -17.92
CA LEU A 638 26.34 15.70 -17.20
C LEU A 638 27.59 14.96 -17.65
N HIS A 639 27.50 13.65 -17.82
CA HIS A 639 28.66 12.82 -18.16
C HIS A 639 29.07 12.95 -19.63
N TYR A 640 28.12 12.83 -20.57
CA TYR A 640 28.41 12.69 -21.99
C TYR A 640 28.28 13.99 -22.80
N HIS A 641 27.47 14.93 -22.32
CA HIS A 641 27.30 16.21 -23.03
C HIS A 641 28.18 17.33 -22.45
N TYR A 642 28.30 17.34 -21.11
CA TYR A 642 29.09 18.37 -20.41
C TYR A 642 30.45 17.88 -19.93
N ASP A 643 30.80 16.61 -20.12
CA ASP A 643 32.08 15.99 -19.72
C ASP A 643 32.48 16.29 -18.27
N GLU A 644 31.48 16.35 -17.39
CA GLU A 644 31.68 16.56 -15.95
C GLU A 644 32.39 15.38 -15.29
N PRO A 645 33.39 15.61 -14.43
CA PRO A 645 34.10 14.55 -13.72
C PRO A 645 33.19 13.91 -12.66
N ILE A 646 32.50 12.81 -13.03
CA ILE A 646 31.59 12.07 -12.17
C ILE A 646 32.28 10.84 -11.58
N GLN A 647 32.18 10.67 -10.25
CA GLN A 647 32.55 9.44 -9.56
C GLN A 647 31.35 8.49 -9.47
N ASN A 648 31.39 7.39 -10.21
CA ASN A 648 30.36 6.37 -10.15
C ASN A 648 30.66 5.36 -9.02
N LYS A 649 29.71 5.13 -8.14
CA LYS A 649 29.75 4.15 -7.05
C LYS A 649 28.57 3.21 -7.16
N LEU A 650 28.77 1.95 -6.83
CA LEU A 650 27.71 0.95 -6.73
C LEU A 650 27.73 0.34 -5.33
N VAL A 651 26.63 0.47 -4.61
CA VAL A 651 26.46 -0.21 -3.32
C VAL A 651 25.94 -1.61 -3.57
N VAL A 652 26.73 -2.59 -3.14
CA VAL A 652 26.36 -4.00 -3.22
C VAL A 652 26.19 -4.52 -1.79
N TYR A 653 25.02 -5.07 -1.51
CA TYR A 653 24.82 -5.76 -0.24
C TYR A 653 25.40 -7.17 -0.34
N ASN A 654 26.47 -7.42 0.39
CA ASN A 654 26.90 -8.79 0.63
C ASN A 654 25.89 -9.46 1.55
N VAL A 655 25.01 -10.26 0.99
CA VAL A 655 24.27 -11.24 1.77
C VAL A 655 25.25 -12.32 2.18
N SER A 656 26.05 -12.07 3.22
CA SER A 656 26.74 -13.17 3.88
C SER A 656 25.62 -14.06 4.45
N SER A 657 25.39 -15.21 3.82
CA SER A 657 24.76 -16.29 4.52
C SER A 657 25.69 -16.67 5.67
N SER A 658 25.56 -16.00 6.82
CA SER A 658 26.06 -16.58 8.05
C SER A 658 25.42 -17.97 8.08
N LYS A 659 26.24 -19.02 8.08
CA LYS A 659 25.73 -20.36 8.32
C LYS A 659 25.02 -20.27 9.67
N THR A 660 23.69 -20.16 9.63
CA THR A 660 22.89 -20.20 10.84
C THR A 660 23.30 -21.47 11.56
N PRO A 661 23.83 -21.41 12.79
CA PRO A 661 24.20 -22.63 13.50
C PRO A 661 22.98 -23.54 13.50
N ALA A 662 23.19 -24.82 13.26
CA ALA A 662 22.10 -25.79 13.25
C ALA A 662 21.34 -25.66 14.57
N LEU A 663 20.03 -25.49 14.49
CA LEU A 663 19.18 -25.39 15.67
C LEU A 663 19.33 -26.67 16.50
N GLN A 664 19.77 -26.51 17.74
CA GLN A 664 20.02 -27.61 18.68
C GLN A 664 19.29 -27.33 20.00
N VAL A 665 18.68 -28.35 20.54
CA VAL A 665 18.08 -28.30 21.87
C VAL A 665 18.87 -29.22 22.80
N ALA A 666 19.51 -28.60 23.80
CA ALA A 666 20.22 -29.36 24.84
C ALA A 666 19.21 -30.11 25.72
N LYS A 667 19.53 -31.36 26.08
CA LYS A 667 18.73 -32.15 27.01
C LYS A 667 19.01 -31.70 28.46
N THR A 668 18.55 -30.51 28.79
CA THR A 668 18.63 -29.93 30.14
C THR A 668 17.75 -30.73 31.11
N GLU A 669 17.91 -30.51 32.39
CA GLU A 669 17.07 -31.14 33.44
C GLU A 669 15.58 -30.83 33.20
N GLU A 670 15.23 -29.64 32.79
CA GLU A 670 13.86 -29.25 32.45
C GLU A 670 13.29 -30.07 31.30
N VAL A 671 14.06 -30.21 30.20
CA VAL A 671 13.66 -31.03 29.04
C VAL A 671 13.51 -32.50 29.44
N MET A 672 14.42 -33.02 30.28
CA MET A 672 14.35 -34.39 30.75
C MET A 672 13.13 -34.65 31.68
N ASN A 673 12.75 -33.67 32.50
CA ASN A 673 11.55 -33.73 33.31
C ASN A 673 10.28 -33.76 32.45
N ARG A 674 10.19 -32.91 31.40
CA ARG A 674 9.07 -32.96 30.43
C ARG A 674 9.01 -34.27 29.65
N LEU A 675 10.15 -34.89 29.35
CA LEU A 675 10.18 -36.21 28.74
C LEU A 675 9.75 -37.33 29.74
N ALA A 676 10.06 -37.14 31.02
CA ALA A 676 9.63 -38.06 32.07
C ALA A 676 8.09 -38.15 32.24
N ASP A 677 7.35 -37.08 31.87
CA ASP A 677 5.88 -37.07 31.86
C ASP A 677 5.25 -38.17 30.97
N PHE A 678 5.99 -38.69 30.00
CA PHE A 678 5.56 -39.77 29.13
C PHE A 678 5.79 -41.18 29.75
N ARG A 679 6.49 -41.26 30.89
CA ARG A 679 6.71 -42.51 31.62
C ARG A 679 5.47 -42.92 32.42
N SER A 680 5.49 -44.14 32.92
CA SER A 680 4.43 -44.65 33.81
C SER A 680 4.25 -43.74 35.03
N GLY A 681 3.03 -43.32 35.28
CA GLY A 681 2.67 -42.36 36.34
C GLY A 681 2.70 -40.90 35.91
N GLY A 682 3.21 -40.58 34.74
CA GLY A 682 3.15 -39.22 34.17
C GLY A 682 1.79 -38.86 33.55
N THR A 683 1.63 -37.63 33.14
CA THR A 683 0.34 -37.12 32.62
C THR A 683 0.17 -37.32 31.12
N ARG A 684 1.25 -37.55 30.37
CA ARG A 684 1.32 -37.59 28.90
C ARG A 684 1.50 -39.00 28.37
N ALA A 685 1.09 -39.24 27.12
CA ALA A 685 1.25 -40.52 26.43
C ALA A 685 1.65 -40.29 24.96
N ILE A 686 2.49 -41.21 24.43
CA ILE A 686 3.01 -41.14 23.05
C ILE A 686 2.00 -41.82 22.12
N SER A 687 1.66 -41.16 21.01
CA SER A 687 0.85 -41.75 19.93
C SER A 687 1.71 -42.30 18.80
N ALA A 688 1.14 -43.14 17.93
CA ALA A 688 1.82 -43.59 16.72
C ALA A 688 2.26 -42.44 15.79
N SER A 689 1.46 -41.38 15.71
CA SER A 689 1.85 -40.16 14.98
C SER A 689 3.05 -39.45 15.61
N ALA A 690 3.13 -39.44 16.95
CA ALA A 690 4.28 -38.85 17.65
C ALA A 690 5.56 -39.66 17.39
N VAL A 691 5.48 -40.98 17.34
CA VAL A 691 6.62 -41.85 16.95
C VAL A 691 7.05 -41.53 15.52
N ASN A 692 6.11 -41.43 14.58
CA ASN A 692 6.42 -41.03 13.19
C ASN A 692 7.11 -39.67 13.13
N THR A 693 6.61 -38.70 13.92
CA THR A 693 7.21 -37.36 13.98
C THR A 693 8.66 -37.39 14.49
N TYR A 694 8.94 -38.20 15.50
CA TYR A 694 10.31 -38.40 16.01
C TYR A 694 11.24 -39.01 14.98
N LEU A 695 10.77 -40.04 14.27
CA LEU A 695 11.54 -40.70 13.23
C LEU A 695 11.83 -39.81 12.05
N ASP A 696 10.88 -38.95 11.69
CA ASP A 696 11.07 -37.97 10.61
C ASP A 696 11.98 -36.81 11.04
N CYS A 697 11.78 -36.27 12.22
CA CYS A 697 12.58 -35.13 12.73
C CYS A 697 12.48 -35.02 14.26
N PRO A 698 13.55 -35.32 15.01
CA PRO A 698 13.58 -35.21 16.48
C PRO A 698 13.27 -33.79 17.00
N LEU A 699 13.69 -32.74 16.28
CA LEU A 699 13.37 -31.36 16.65
C LEU A 699 11.88 -31.06 16.50
N LYS A 700 11.25 -31.51 15.41
CA LYS A 700 9.79 -31.39 15.23
C LYS A 700 9.04 -32.11 16.36
N PHE A 701 9.50 -33.32 16.74
CA PHE A 701 8.94 -34.04 17.88
C PHE A 701 9.07 -33.21 19.18
N TYR A 702 10.25 -32.67 19.44
CA TYR A 702 10.48 -31.84 20.62
C TYR A 702 9.49 -30.66 20.66
N PHE A 703 9.46 -29.84 19.63
CA PHE A 703 8.60 -28.66 19.61
C PHE A 703 7.10 -28.99 19.61
N SER A 704 6.65 -29.93 18.79
CA SER A 704 5.22 -30.19 18.63
C SER A 704 4.65 -31.14 19.69
N VAL A 705 5.47 -32.12 20.14
CA VAL A 705 5.00 -33.17 21.08
C VAL A 705 5.47 -32.89 22.50
N VAL A 706 6.73 -32.53 22.74
CA VAL A 706 7.24 -32.28 24.09
C VAL A 706 6.86 -30.87 24.59
N GLU A 707 7.10 -29.81 23.80
CA GLU A 707 6.72 -28.43 24.15
C GLU A 707 5.23 -28.17 23.91
N GLY A 708 4.62 -28.84 22.95
CA GLY A 708 3.22 -28.65 22.61
C GLY A 708 2.97 -27.42 21.76
N ILE A 709 4.02 -26.88 21.08
CA ILE A 709 3.89 -25.76 20.15
C ILE A 709 3.04 -26.23 18.96
N ARG A 710 2.01 -25.46 18.67
CA ARG A 710 1.10 -25.70 17.54
C ARG A 710 1.14 -24.49 16.64
N GLU A 711 0.91 -24.69 15.36
CA GLU A 711 0.60 -23.61 14.43
C GLU A 711 -0.71 -22.94 14.87
N GLU A 712 -0.78 -21.64 14.76
CA GLU A 712 -2.03 -20.91 15.02
C GLU A 712 -3.06 -21.33 13.98
N GLU A 713 -4.29 -21.53 14.41
CA GLU A 713 -5.38 -21.88 13.51
C GLU A 713 -5.78 -20.63 12.72
N GLU A 714 -5.72 -20.73 11.39
CA GLU A 714 -6.21 -19.69 10.50
C GLU A 714 -7.63 -20.02 10.03
N VAL A 715 -8.42 -18.98 9.77
CA VAL A 715 -9.76 -19.15 9.18
C VAL A 715 -9.62 -19.67 7.75
N SER A 716 -10.16 -20.85 7.49
CA SER A 716 -10.14 -21.46 6.16
C SER A 716 -11.55 -21.50 5.55
N GLU A 717 -11.64 -21.03 4.31
CA GLU A 717 -12.91 -21.09 3.53
C GLU A 717 -13.12 -22.45 2.86
N THR A 718 -12.03 -23.16 2.61
CA THR A 718 -12.01 -24.44 1.91
C THR A 718 -11.46 -25.54 2.80
N ILE A 719 -11.98 -26.74 2.61
CA ILE A 719 -11.56 -27.90 3.36
C ILE A 719 -10.19 -28.38 2.88
N GLU A 720 -9.24 -28.40 3.77
CA GLU A 720 -7.92 -29.00 3.57
C GLU A 720 -7.98 -30.54 3.71
N SER A 721 -6.92 -31.21 3.24
CA SER A 721 -6.87 -32.68 3.21
C SER A 721 -6.97 -33.35 4.59
N ASN A 722 -6.48 -32.69 5.65
CA ASN A 722 -6.57 -33.15 7.05
C ASN A 722 -8.02 -33.08 7.55
N VAL A 723 -8.69 -31.92 7.30
CA VAL A 723 -10.09 -31.70 7.67
C VAL A 723 -11.02 -32.64 6.89
N PHE A 724 -10.74 -32.87 5.59
CA PHE A 724 -11.44 -33.86 4.79
C PHE A 724 -11.39 -35.26 5.42
N GLY A 725 -10.20 -35.68 5.88
CA GLY A 725 -10.03 -36.95 6.60
C GLY A 725 -10.88 -37.02 7.87
N SER A 726 -10.84 -35.98 8.71
CA SER A 726 -11.59 -35.91 9.95
C SER A 726 -13.11 -35.96 9.72
N ILE A 727 -13.62 -35.25 8.69
CA ILE A 727 -15.05 -35.33 8.34
C ILE A 727 -15.43 -36.73 7.89
N LEU A 728 -14.60 -37.39 7.06
CA LEU A 728 -14.86 -38.76 6.61
C LEU A 728 -14.90 -39.72 7.78
N HIS A 729 -13.95 -39.66 8.72
CA HIS A 729 -13.94 -40.50 9.94
C HIS A 729 -15.22 -40.27 10.77
N LYS A 730 -15.62 -39.02 10.94
CA LYS A 730 -16.84 -38.69 11.68
C LYS A 730 -18.11 -39.27 11.04
N VAL A 731 -18.21 -39.17 9.71
CA VAL A 731 -19.34 -39.78 8.98
C VAL A 731 -19.34 -41.30 9.15
N MET A 732 -18.17 -41.92 9.04
CA MET A 732 -18.08 -43.39 9.23
C MET A 732 -18.40 -43.80 10.64
N GLU A 733 -17.92 -43.07 11.66
CA GLU A 733 -18.29 -43.27 13.06
C GLU A 733 -19.81 -43.21 13.22
N GLU A 734 -20.45 -42.14 12.79
CA GLU A 734 -21.89 -41.91 12.95
C GLU A 734 -22.74 -43.01 12.30
N LEU A 735 -22.34 -43.48 11.11
CA LEU A 735 -23.08 -44.50 10.38
C LEU A 735 -22.96 -45.89 11.01
N TYR A 736 -21.82 -46.24 11.61
CA TYR A 736 -21.59 -47.54 12.21
C TYR A 736 -21.92 -47.61 13.71
N GLN A 737 -21.96 -46.50 14.42
CA GLN A 737 -22.26 -46.42 15.86
C GLN A 737 -23.52 -47.21 16.29
N PRO A 738 -24.65 -47.20 15.55
CA PRO A 738 -25.84 -47.98 15.92
C PRO A 738 -25.66 -49.47 15.90
N PHE A 739 -24.59 -49.98 15.29
CA PHE A 739 -24.29 -51.41 15.12
C PHE A 739 -23.21 -51.91 16.06
N CYS A 740 -22.71 -51.09 16.99
CA CYS A 740 -21.76 -51.52 18.00
C CYS A 740 -22.26 -52.77 18.73
N GLY A 741 -21.43 -53.82 18.78
CA GLY A 741 -21.72 -55.14 19.37
C GLY A 741 -22.65 -56.05 18.55
N LYS A 742 -23.16 -55.60 17.38
CA LYS A 742 -24.14 -56.32 16.58
C LYS A 742 -23.54 -56.91 15.30
N MET A 743 -24.26 -57.94 14.76
CA MET A 743 -23.93 -58.50 13.43
C MET A 743 -24.39 -57.57 12.32
N VAL A 744 -23.50 -57.26 11.43
CA VAL A 744 -23.74 -56.46 10.23
C VAL A 744 -23.91 -57.38 9.02
N THR A 745 -25.01 -57.22 8.27
CA THR A 745 -25.34 -58.04 7.10
C THR A 745 -25.25 -57.22 5.79
N ALA A 746 -25.13 -57.88 4.67
CA ALA A 746 -25.06 -57.25 3.36
C ALA A 746 -26.32 -56.44 3.03
N ASP A 747 -27.49 -56.90 3.43
CA ASP A 747 -28.76 -56.21 3.15
C ASP A 747 -28.89 -54.91 3.95
N LEU A 748 -28.39 -54.92 5.18
CA LEU A 748 -28.32 -53.73 6.03
C LEU A 748 -27.44 -52.66 5.39
N LEU A 749 -26.22 -53.00 4.98
CA LEU A 749 -25.29 -52.03 4.33
C LEU A 749 -25.82 -51.57 2.99
N LYS A 750 -26.51 -52.40 2.22
CA LYS A 750 -27.19 -51.98 1.00
C LYS A 750 -28.34 -51.02 1.27
N ALA A 751 -29.09 -51.21 2.37
CA ALA A 751 -30.17 -50.28 2.76
C ALA A 751 -29.61 -48.90 3.12
N ILE A 752 -28.57 -48.84 3.97
CA ILE A 752 -27.87 -47.58 4.32
C ILE A 752 -27.34 -46.87 3.06
N ARG A 753 -26.67 -47.63 2.18
CA ARG A 753 -26.13 -47.09 0.93
C ARG A 753 -27.18 -46.48 0.01
N LYS A 754 -28.40 -46.97 0.00
CA LYS A 754 -29.52 -46.45 -0.79
C LYS A 754 -30.23 -45.28 -0.14
N ASP A 755 -30.03 -45.05 1.13
CA ASP A 755 -30.64 -43.94 1.87
C ASP A 755 -29.79 -42.66 1.66
N THR A 756 -29.98 -42.04 0.54
CA THR A 756 -29.27 -40.79 0.19
C THR A 756 -29.55 -39.66 1.20
N PRO A 757 -30.77 -39.41 1.67
CA PRO A 757 -31.04 -38.41 2.71
C PRO A 757 -30.26 -38.67 4.00
N MET A 758 -30.18 -39.90 4.48
CA MET A 758 -29.39 -40.23 5.66
C MET A 758 -27.91 -39.94 5.47
N LEU A 759 -27.33 -40.36 4.36
CA LEU A 759 -25.92 -40.11 4.05
C LEU A 759 -25.61 -38.61 3.93
N THR A 760 -26.44 -37.85 3.20
CA THR A 760 -26.27 -36.42 3.08
C THR A 760 -26.42 -35.69 4.40
N GLY A 761 -27.36 -36.13 5.22
CA GLY A 761 -27.53 -35.60 6.58
C GLY A 761 -26.32 -35.85 7.50
N ALA A 762 -25.76 -37.07 7.48
CA ALA A 762 -24.55 -37.40 8.22
C ALA A 762 -23.35 -36.54 7.78
N VAL A 763 -23.16 -36.36 6.47
CA VAL A 763 -22.12 -35.49 5.95
C VAL A 763 -22.33 -34.04 6.40
N ALA A 764 -23.56 -33.53 6.35
CA ALA A 764 -23.84 -32.14 6.77
C ALA A 764 -23.58 -31.92 8.27
N ARG A 765 -23.93 -32.91 9.14
CA ARG A 765 -23.62 -32.86 10.57
C ARG A 765 -22.12 -32.91 10.83
N ALA A 766 -21.39 -33.79 10.16
CA ALA A 766 -19.94 -33.86 10.30
C ALA A 766 -19.25 -32.55 9.84
N PHE A 767 -19.76 -31.90 8.78
CA PHE A 767 -19.30 -30.57 8.40
C PHE A 767 -19.59 -29.52 9.46
N ALA A 768 -20.77 -29.50 10.03
CA ALA A 768 -21.14 -28.57 11.09
C ALA A 768 -20.21 -28.70 12.30
N GLU A 769 -19.97 -29.95 12.76
CA GLU A 769 -19.14 -30.22 13.93
C GLU A 769 -17.64 -29.96 13.68
N ILE A 770 -17.10 -30.45 12.57
CA ILE A 770 -15.63 -30.45 12.33
C ILE A 770 -15.13 -29.16 11.66
N PHE A 771 -15.85 -28.69 10.63
CA PHE A 771 -15.39 -27.55 9.82
C PHE A 771 -15.96 -26.23 10.27
N PHE A 772 -17.30 -26.17 10.46
CA PHE A 772 -17.97 -24.94 10.92
C PHE A 772 -17.94 -24.77 12.43
N LYS A 773 -17.53 -25.81 13.18
CA LYS A 773 -17.44 -25.81 14.65
C LYS A 773 -18.73 -25.28 15.32
N THR A 774 -19.89 -25.73 14.82
CA THR A 774 -21.23 -25.30 15.26
C THR A 774 -22.19 -26.48 15.36
N ASP A 775 -23.17 -26.38 16.27
CA ASP A 775 -24.26 -27.34 16.37
C ASP A 775 -25.38 -27.14 15.33
N ILE A 776 -25.30 -26.02 14.57
CA ILE A 776 -26.34 -25.69 13.60
C ILE A 776 -25.99 -26.33 12.24
N VAL A 777 -26.77 -27.33 11.88
CA VAL A 777 -26.62 -28.00 10.58
C VAL A 777 -27.30 -27.19 9.48
N ARG A 778 -26.54 -26.78 8.48
CA ARG A 778 -27.02 -26.03 7.31
C ARG A 778 -26.75 -26.82 6.02
N PRO A 779 -27.56 -26.64 4.97
CA PRO A 779 -27.24 -27.19 3.65
C PRO A 779 -25.87 -26.71 3.15
N LEU A 780 -25.07 -27.62 2.66
CA LEU A 780 -23.78 -27.29 2.05
C LEU A 780 -23.98 -26.58 0.72
N THR A 781 -23.18 -25.57 0.44
CA THR A 781 -23.24 -24.76 -0.78
C THR A 781 -21.86 -24.58 -1.41
N GLY A 782 -21.81 -24.23 -2.69
CA GLY A 782 -20.56 -23.93 -3.38
C GLY A 782 -19.58 -25.09 -3.38
N GLN A 783 -18.32 -24.81 -3.09
CA GLN A 783 -17.24 -25.80 -3.06
C GLN A 783 -17.45 -26.85 -1.95
N ASN A 784 -17.97 -26.47 -0.80
CA ASN A 784 -18.26 -27.38 0.30
C ASN A 784 -19.33 -28.41 -0.07
N PHE A 785 -20.31 -28.06 -0.91
CA PHE A 785 -21.25 -29.01 -1.46
C PHE A 785 -20.55 -30.08 -2.32
N LEU A 786 -19.63 -29.68 -3.21
CA LEU A 786 -18.87 -30.62 -4.03
C LEU A 786 -18.02 -31.58 -3.19
N ILE A 787 -17.36 -31.05 -2.15
CA ILE A 787 -16.56 -31.86 -1.21
C ILE A 787 -17.48 -32.81 -0.43
N GLY A 788 -18.64 -32.34 0.01
CA GLY A 788 -19.64 -33.17 0.69
C GLY A 788 -20.12 -34.33 -0.20
N GLU A 789 -20.39 -34.09 -1.47
CA GLU A 789 -20.74 -35.12 -2.44
C GLU A 789 -19.59 -36.11 -2.69
N MET A 790 -18.35 -35.66 -2.68
CA MET A 790 -17.17 -36.51 -2.78
C MET A 790 -17.10 -37.45 -1.56
N ILE A 791 -17.24 -36.92 -0.34
CA ILE A 791 -17.23 -37.71 0.89
C ILE A 791 -18.37 -38.74 0.86
N ARG A 792 -19.58 -38.34 0.46
CA ARG A 792 -20.71 -39.24 0.33
C ARG A 792 -20.40 -40.40 -0.62
N LYS A 793 -19.80 -40.14 -1.77
CA LYS A 793 -19.38 -41.17 -2.72
C LYS A 793 -18.32 -42.11 -2.15
N TYR A 794 -17.35 -41.62 -1.36
CA TYR A 794 -16.36 -42.45 -0.69
C TYR A 794 -17.05 -43.34 0.35
N VAL A 795 -17.96 -42.83 1.15
CA VAL A 795 -18.73 -43.59 2.13
C VAL A 795 -19.56 -44.66 1.45
N GLU A 796 -20.30 -44.36 0.39
CA GLU A 796 -21.06 -45.34 -0.40
C GLU A 796 -20.15 -46.46 -0.91
N LYS A 797 -18.91 -46.13 -1.29
CA LYS A 797 -17.97 -47.12 -1.81
C LYS A 797 -17.37 -47.97 -0.70
N VAL A 798 -17.12 -47.43 0.50
CA VAL A 798 -16.74 -48.22 1.68
C VAL A 798 -17.85 -49.19 2.05
N LEU A 799 -19.10 -48.76 2.13
CA LEU A 799 -20.25 -49.62 2.41
C LEU A 799 -20.40 -50.74 1.37
N GLU A 800 -20.12 -50.46 0.09
CA GLU A 800 -20.12 -51.48 -0.97
C GLU A 800 -19.03 -52.53 -0.76
N ARG A 801 -17.83 -52.09 -0.36
CA ARG A 801 -16.70 -53.01 -0.11
C ARG A 801 -16.97 -53.83 1.13
N ASP A 802 -17.48 -53.23 2.20
CA ASP A 802 -17.82 -53.91 3.43
C ASP A 802 -18.94 -54.93 3.24
N ALA A 803 -19.92 -54.65 2.40
CA ALA A 803 -21.00 -55.59 2.06
C ALA A 803 -20.49 -56.92 1.46
N LYS A 804 -19.33 -56.93 0.82
CA LYS A 804 -18.66 -58.13 0.29
C LYS A 804 -18.01 -58.98 1.37
N GLN A 805 -17.75 -58.41 2.55
CA GLN A 805 -17.09 -59.04 3.68
C GLN A 805 -18.07 -59.49 4.77
N THR A 806 -19.36 -59.23 4.59
CA THR A 806 -20.41 -59.65 5.50
C THR A 806 -20.62 -61.19 5.49
N PRO A 807 -21.16 -61.79 6.60
CA PRO A 807 -21.48 -61.13 7.88
C PRO A 807 -20.25 -60.88 8.73
N PHE A 808 -20.25 -59.73 9.45
CA PHE A 808 -19.24 -59.45 10.46
C PHE A 808 -19.88 -58.82 11.70
N ARG A 809 -19.26 -59.02 12.85
CA ARG A 809 -19.66 -58.36 14.09
C ARG A 809 -18.91 -57.04 14.23
N TYR A 810 -19.62 -55.90 14.24
CA TYR A 810 -19.03 -54.61 14.49
C TYR A 810 -18.78 -54.46 15.99
N ILE A 811 -17.53 -54.25 16.41
CA ILE A 811 -17.17 -54.17 17.82
C ILE A 811 -17.26 -52.75 18.30
N GLU A 812 -16.48 -51.84 17.72
CA GLU A 812 -16.41 -50.45 18.18
C GLU A 812 -15.74 -49.56 17.13
N SER A 813 -16.08 -48.26 17.13
CA SER A 813 -15.41 -47.20 16.35
C SER A 813 -14.71 -46.19 17.27
N GLU A 814 -13.72 -45.49 16.75
CA GLU A 814 -12.96 -44.40 17.41
C GLU A 814 -12.52 -44.77 18.85
N LYS A 815 -12.09 -46.05 19.01
CA LYS A 815 -11.70 -46.57 20.30
C LYS A 815 -10.46 -45.92 20.85
N LYS A 816 -10.63 -45.21 21.97
CA LYS A 816 -9.50 -44.64 22.74
C LYS A 816 -8.82 -45.77 23.53
N ILE A 817 -7.53 -45.96 23.30
CA ILE A 817 -6.74 -47.00 23.96
C ILE A 817 -5.49 -46.39 24.59
N LYS A 818 -5.16 -46.86 25.80
CA LYS A 818 -3.90 -46.56 26.50
C LYS A 818 -3.28 -47.82 27.04
N CYS A 819 -1.99 -47.95 26.92
CA CYS A 819 -1.26 -49.10 27.53
C CYS A 819 0.16 -48.70 27.89
N LEU A 820 0.82 -49.54 28.69
CA LEU A 820 2.23 -49.38 29.04
C LEU A 820 3.11 -50.21 28.11
N PHE A 821 4.14 -49.54 27.56
CA PHE A 821 5.16 -50.19 26.76
C PHE A 821 6.45 -50.31 27.59
N PRO A 822 7.00 -51.52 27.79
CA PRO A 822 8.20 -51.74 28.58
C PRO A 822 9.44 -51.29 27.77
N LEU A 823 10.33 -50.56 28.41
CA LEU A 823 11.64 -50.20 27.89
C LEU A 823 12.73 -51.16 28.36
N THR A 824 13.89 -51.10 27.72
CA THR A 824 15.05 -51.95 28.05
C THR A 824 15.61 -51.69 29.44
N ASP A 825 15.43 -50.50 29.99
CA ASP A 825 15.82 -50.09 31.36
C ASP A 825 14.83 -50.54 32.46
N LYS A 826 13.87 -51.39 32.13
CA LYS A 826 12.77 -51.83 32.99
C LYS A 826 11.76 -50.74 33.37
N SER A 827 11.89 -49.54 32.85
CA SER A 827 10.86 -48.51 32.95
C SER A 827 9.76 -48.71 31.90
N ASN A 828 8.61 -48.06 32.07
CA ASN A 828 7.53 -48.13 31.10
C ASN A 828 7.18 -46.76 30.61
N ILE A 829 6.84 -46.64 29.33
CA ILE A 829 6.24 -45.45 28.74
C ILE A 829 4.76 -45.64 28.49
N GLN A 830 4.01 -44.57 28.54
CA GLN A 830 2.59 -44.58 28.22
C GLN A 830 2.40 -44.41 26.72
N LEU A 831 1.69 -45.35 26.09
CA LEU A 831 1.21 -45.23 24.71
C LEU A 831 -0.27 -44.94 24.71
N LYS A 832 -0.71 -44.12 23.71
CA LYS A 832 -2.11 -43.83 23.39
C LYS A 832 -2.39 -44.03 21.91
N GLY A 833 -3.63 -44.42 21.60
CA GLY A 833 -4.07 -44.53 20.21
C GLY A 833 -5.58 -44.34 20.10
N PHE A 834 -5.99 -44.04 18.87
CA PHE A 834 -7.38 -43.99 18.45
C PHE A 834 -7.52 -44.98 17.31
N ILE A 835 -8.33 -46.02 17.49
CA ILE A 835 -8.56 -47.05 16.49
C ILE A 835 -9.87 -46.74 15.79
N ASP A 836 -9.80 -46.42 14.49
CA ASP A 836 -10.93 -45.96 13.71
C ASP A 836 -12.06 -46.98 13.68
N ARG A 837 -11.73 -48.27 13.52
CA ARG A 837 -12.72 -49.34 13.46
C ARG A 837 -12.15 -50.67 13.93
N ILE A 838 -12.96 -51.39 14.74
CA ILE A 838 -12.71 -52.76 15.17
C ILE A 838 -13.94 -53.61 14.81
N ASP A 839 -13.71 -54.67 14.07
CA ASP A 839 -14.75 -55.64 13.76
C ASP A 839 -14.22 -57.09 13.79
N GLU A 840 -15.10 -58.06 13.71
CA GLU A 840 -14.78 -59.51 13.80
C GLU A 840 -15.45 -60.24 12.64
N VAL A 841 -14.64 -60.96 11.89
CA VAL A 841 -15.06 -61.82 10.77
C VAL A 841 -14.56 -63.23 11.02
N ARG A 842 -15.44 -64.21 11.12
CA ARG A 842 -15.08 -65.63 11.31
C ARG A 842 -14.02 -65.86 12.42
N ASP A 843 -14.28 -65.32 13.61
CA ASP A 843 -13.38 -65.38 14.79
C ASP A 843 -12.01 -64.68 14.60
N VAL A 844 -11.84 -63.83 13.59
CA VAL A 844 -10.66 -63.00 13.39
C VAL A 844 -11.06 -61.53 13.68
N VAL A 845 -10.39 -60.91 14.66
CA VAL A 845 -10.58 -59.48 14.95
C VAL A 845 -9.80 -58.65 13.93
N ARG A 846 -10.49 -57.72 13.26
CA ARG A 846 -9.83 -56.79 12.33
C ARG A 846 -9.70 -55.41 12.95
N ILE A 847 -8.54 -54.83 12.79
CA ILE A 847 -8.25 -53.44 13.16
C ILE A 847 -8.04 -52.66 11.88
N ILE A 848 -8.95 -51.75 11.58
CA ILE A 848 -9.00 -51.03 10.33
C ILE A 848 -8.76 -49.54 10.57
N ASP A 849 -7.90 -48.98 9.76
CA ASP A 849 -7.55 -47.54 9.76
C ASP A 849 -7.93 -46.91 8.41
N TYR A 850 -8.62 -45.76 8.42
CA TYR A 850 -9.06 -45.07 7.24
C TYR A 850 -8.04 -43.96 6.88
N LYS A 851 -7.58 -43.95 5.62
CA LYS A 851 -6.64 -42.94 5.11
C LYS A 851 -7.20 -42.22 3.88
N SER A 852 -7.41 -40.91 3.99
CA SER A 852 -7.91 -40.10 2.89
C SER A 852 -6.94 -40.02 1.70
N GLY A 853 -5.65 -40.21 1.92
CA GLY A 853 -4.58 -40.20 0.93
C GLY A 853 -4.40 -41.53 0.19
N SER A 854 -3.21 -41.71 -0.38
CA SER A 854 -2.69 -42.95 -0.96
C SER A 854 -1.42 -43.35 -0.23
N GLY A 855 -1.10 -44.63 -0.22
CA GLY A 855 0.10 -45.16 0.37
C GLY A 855 0.29 -46.64 0.06
N THR A 856 1.35 -47.26 0.57
CA THR A 856 1.60 -48.67 0.46
C THR A 856 1.11 -49.45 1.67
N THR A 857 0.53 -50.63 1.42
CA THR A 857 0.17 -51.59 2.44
C THR A 857 1.25 -52.68 2.59
N GLN A 858 2.39 -52.52 1.91
CA GLN A 858 3.48 -53.48 1.95
C GLN A 858 4.60 -52.98 2.87
N PHE A 859 5.27 -53.92 3.52
CA PHE A 859 6.47 -53.69 4.33
C PHE A 859 7.46 -54.86 4.17
N THR A 860 8.74 -54.62 4.43
CA THR A 860 9.81 -55.60 4.25
C THR A 860 10.19 -56.30 5.56
N SER A 861 10.19 -55.58 6.67
CA SER A 861 10.34 -56.11 8.02
C SER A 861 9.74 -55.15 9.03
N VAL A 862 9.53 -55.63 10.26
CA VAL A 862 9.01 -54.76 11.34
C VAL A 862 10.03 -53.68 11.68
N GLU A 863 11.32 -54.01 11.69
CA GLU A 863 12.42 -53.08 11.96
C GLU A 863 12.46 -51.94 10.92
N ALA A 864 12.23 -52.25 9.62
CA ALA A 864 12.19 -51.27 8.54
C ALA A 864 11.07 -50.21 8.73
N LEU A 865 9.97 -50.56 9.41
CA LEU A 865 8.91 -49.61 9.75
C LEU A 865 9.39 -48.50 10.72
N PHE A 866 10.45 -48.78 11.49
CA PHE A 866 11.02 -47.88 12.48
C PHE A 866 12.40 -47.32 12.06
N ASP A 867 12.86 -47.69 10.88
CA ASP A 867 14.15 -47.19 10.39
C ASP A 867 14.05 -45.72 9.97
N LYS A 868 14.78 -44.87 10.66
CA LYS A 868 14.88 -43.42 10.34
C LYS A 868 15.50 -43.15 8.96
N ALA A 869 16.39 -44.05 8.49
CA ALA A 869 17.06 -43.90 7.22
C ALA A 869 16.16 -44.24 6.02
N ASP A 870 15.12 -45.04 6.23
CA ASP A 870 14.17 -45.43 5.19
C ASP A 870 13.09 -44.34 5.03
N THR A 871 13.25 -43.51 4.00
CA THR A 871 12.30 -42.45 3.67
C THR A 871 10.98 -42.98 3.12
N ASP A 872 10.98 -44.20 2.59
CA ASP A 872 9.83 -44.86 1.96
C ASP A 872 9.06 -45.79 2.94
N ARG A 873 9.43 -45.81 4.21
CA ARG A 873 8.76 -46.63 5.24
C ARG A 873 7.25 -46.35 5.32
N SER A 874 6.45 -47.39 5.44
CA SER A 874 5.00 -47.25 5.54
C SER A 874 4.57 -46.79 6.93
N LYS A 875 4.38 -45.45 7.09
CA LYS A 875 3.90 -44.86 8.36
C LYS A 875 2.54 -45.37 8.79
N ALA A 876 1.65 -45.70 7.86
CA ALA A 876 0.33 -46.22 8.12
C ALA A 876 0.36 -47.67 8.61
N VAL A 877 1.21 -48.50 8.02
CA VAL A 877 1.41 -49.88 8.48
C VAL A 877 1.97 -49.88 9.89
N MET A 878 2.99 -49.09 10.20
CA MET A 878 3.51 -48.92 11.55
C MET A 878 2.42 -48.51 12.55
N GLN A 879 1.58 -47.54 12.18
CA GLN A 879 0.46 -47.07 13.02
C GLN A 879 -0.52 -48.18 13.33
N VAL A 880 -0.99 -48.90 12.33
CA VAL A 880 -1.97 -50.00 12.56
C VAL A 880 -1.35 -51.16 13.32
N PHE A 881 -0.06 -51.48 13.14
CA PHE A 881 0.67 -52.47 13.93
C PHE A 881 0.76 -52.07 15.42
N MET A 882 1.07 -50.77 15.67
CA MET A 882 1.02 -50.25 17.04
C MET A 882 -0.38 -50.40 17.65
N TYR A 883 -1.44 -50.14 16.90
CA TYR A 883 -2.83 -50.31 17.36
C TYR A 883 -3.16 -51.74 17.62
N ALA A 884 -2.78 -52.67 16.76
CA ALA A 884 -2.97 -54.09 16.95
C ALA A 884 -2.23 -54.60 18.20
N TRP A 885 -1.00 -54.14 18.44
CA TRP A 885 -0.24 -54.45 19.64
C TRP A 885 -0.93 -53.92 20.91
N MET A 886 -1.34 -52.67 20.91
CA MET A 886 -2.01 -52.02 22.04
C MET A 886 -3.33 -52.71 22.36
N TYR A 887 -4.15 -53.02 21.33
CA TYR A 887 -5.44 -53.66 21.49
C TYR A 887 -5.30 -55.07 22.06
N ASN A 888 -4.40 -55.89 21.53
CA ASN A 888 -4.11 -57.20 22.02
C ASN A 888 -3.66 -57.23 23.50
N ARG A 889 -2.85 -56.23 23.89
CA ARG A 889 -2.36 -56.12 25.28
C ARG A 889 -3.48 -55.69 26.25
N SER A 890 -4.43 -54.89 25.78
CA SER A 890 -5.53 -54.39 26.61
C SER A 890 -6.65 -55.42 26.82
N VAL A 891 -6.92 -56.27 25.82
CA VAL A 891 -8.06 -57.20 25.84
C VAL A 891 -7.62 -58.66 26.07
N GLN A 892 -6.34 -58.98 25.91
CA GLN A 892 -5.75 -60.34 26.04
C GLN A 892 -6.51 -61.35 25.19
N LEU A 893 -6.68 -61.06 23.87
CA LEU A 893 -7.37 -61.95 22.96
C LEU A 893 -6.61 -63.27 22.71
N SER A 894 -7.37 -64.36 22.62
CA SER A 894 -6.89 -65.67 22.14
C SER A 894 -7.09 -65.85 20.64
N THR A 895 -7.79 -64.91 19.97
CA THR A 895 -8.11 -64.93 18.54
C THR A 895 -7.10 -64.12 17.73
N ALA A 896 -6.94 -64.50 16.47
CA ALA A 896 -6.06 -63.74 15.52
C ALA A 896 -6.52 -62.31 15.34
N ILE A 897 -5.53 -61.38 15.20
CA ILE A 897 -5.77 -59.99 14.90
C ILE A 897 -5.22 -59.67 13.50
N GLN A 898 -6.11 -59.27 12.60
CA GLN A 898 -5.77 -58.87 11.25
C GLN A 898 -5.79 -57.37 11.11
N PRO A 899 -4.64 -56.69 10.91
CA PRO A 899 -4.58 -55.27 10.63
C PRO A 899 -4.96 -54.97 9.17
N GLY A 900 -5.60 -53.83 8.91
CA GLY A 900 -6.00 -53.42 7.57
C GLY A 900 -6.05 -51.88 7.39
N ILE A 901 -5.87 -51.40 6.17
CA ILE A 901 -5.88 -49.98 5.85
C ILE A 901 -6.79 -49.73 4.64
N TYR A 902 -7.72 -48.82 4.81
CA TYR A 902 -8.58 -48.35 3.72
C TYR A 902 -8.03 -47.03 3.14
N TYR A 903 -7.25 -47.15 2.07
CA TYR A 903 -6.82 -45.96 1.32
C TYR A 903 -7.95 -45.51 0.40
N MET A 904 -8.53 -44.34 0.65
CA MET A 904 -9.70 -43.84 -0.09
C MET A 904 -9.42 -43.67 -1.60
N ARG A 905 -8.24 -43.19 -1.97
CA ARG A 905 -7.87 -43.01 -3.39
C ARG A 905 -7.83 -44.30 -4.20
N THR A 906 -7.54 -45.42 -3.57
CA THR A 906 -7.51 -46.72 -4.23
C THR A 906 -8.83 -47.52 -4.14
N LEU A 907 -9.77 -47.02 -3.34
CA LEU A 907 -11.05 -47.70 -3.03
C LEU A 907 -11.91 -48.00 -4.27
N PHE A 908 -11.78 -47.21 -5.33
CA PHE A 908 -12.51 -47.34 -6.59
C PHE A 908 -11.85 -48.34 -7.55
N SER A 909 -10.61 -48.77 -7.31
CA SER A 909 -9.92 -49.78 -8.10
C SER A 909 -10.59 -51.14 -7.95
N SER A 910 -10.62 -51.90 -9.03
CA SER A 910 -11.07 -53.32 -9.01
C SER A 910 -10.16 -54.19 -8.14
N SER A 911 -8.89 -53.83 -8.01
CA SER A 911 -7.85 -54.48 -7.22
C SER A 911 -7.75 -54.03 -5.78
N PHE A 912 -8.73 -53.27 -5.26
CA PHE A 912 -8.71 -52.74 -3.90
C PHE A 912 -8.73 -53.91 -2.89
N ASP A 913 -7.70 -53.91 -2.02
CA ASP A 913 -7.60 -54.84 -0.89
C ASP A 913 -7.08 -54.04 0.32
N PRO A 914 -7.79 -54.09 1.49
CA PRO A 914 -7.35 -53.44 2.73
C PRO A 914 -6.24 -54.20 3.46
N GLY A 915 -5.87 -55.39 3.03
CA GLY A 915 -4.89 -56.26 3.70
C GLY A 915 -3.49 -55.63 3.72
N ILE A 916 -2.74 -55.96 4.76
CA ILE A 916 -1.32 -55.58 4.84
C ILE A 916 -0.49 -56.80 4.37
N TYR A 917 0.55 -56.51 3.62
CA TYR A 917 1.39 -57.52 3.01
C TYR A 917 2.84 -57.42 3.42
N HIS A 918 3.41 -58.52 3.93
CA HIS A 918 4.83 -58.68 4.16
C HIS A 918 5.53 -59.11 2.87
N ARG A 919 6.47 -58.32 2.40
CA ARG A 919 7.29 -58.61 1.23
C ARG A 919 8.53 -59.36 1.63
N THR A 920 8.47 -60.67 1.47
CA THR A 920 9.57 -61.59 1.84
C THR A 920 10.66 -61.63 0.81
N ASP A 921 10.38 -61.30 -0.47
CA ASP A 921 11.32 -61.23 -1.55
C ASP A 921 10.83 -60.23 -2.61
N ARG A 922 11.63 -59.89 -3.62
CA ARG A 922 11.34 -58.95 -4.69
C ARG A 922 10.02 -59.24 -5.42
N PHE A 923 9.61 -60.52 -5.46
CA PHE A 923 8.43 -61.03 -6.18
C PHE A 923 7.41 -61.75 -5.29
N LYS A 924 7.66 -61.89 -3.99
CA LYS A 924 6.79 -62.62 -3.08
C LYS A 924 6.30 -61.75 -1.96
N THR A 925 4.96 -61.65 -1.86
CA THR A 925 4.25 -60.99 -0.77
C THR A 925 3.31 -61.95 -0.06
N GLU A 926 3.27 -61.91 1.26
CA GLU A 926 2.39 -62.72 2.10
C GLU A 926 1.47 -61.81 2.88
N GLN A 927 0.17 -62.08 2.87
CA GLN A 927 -0.81 -61.28 3.62
C GLN A 927 -0.64 -61.54 5.11
N VAL A 928 -0.67 -60.45 5.91
CA VAL A 928 -0.67 -60.52 7.37
C VAL A 928 -2.09 -60.94 7.85
N LEU A 929 -2.27 -62.24 8.11
CA LEU A 929 -3.54 -62.79 8.62
C LEU A 929 -3.62 -62.72 10.14
N ASP A 930 -2.49 -62.77 10.83
CA ASP A 930 -2.39 -62.59 12.26
C ASP A 930 -1.18 -61.75 12.62
N PHE A 931 -1.44 -60.63 13.31
CA PHE A 931 -0.42 -59.73 13.85
C PHE A 931 0.52 -60.46 14.83
N ALA A 932 0.07 -61.53 15.50
CA ALA A 932 0.88 -62.27 16.49
C ALA A 932 2.21 -62.77 15.94
N ASN A 933 2.27 -63.03 14.61
CA ASN A 933 3.48 -63.46 13.91
C ASN A 933 4.55 -62.38 13.73
N TYR A 934 4.25 -61.11 14.06
CA TYR A 934 5.09 -59.96 13.86
C TYR A 934 5.30 -59.16 15.16
N ARG A 935 5.23 -59.84 16.31
CA ARG A 935 5.31 -59.18 17.64
C ARG A 935 6.74 -58.86 18.11
N THR A 936 7.75 -59.25 17.39
CA THR A 936 9.16 -59.15 17.83
C THR A 936 9.63 -57.72 18.07
#